data_a8205c8a39914514e1e21f763e0362b3
#
_entry.id   a8205c8a39914514e1e21f763e0362b3
#
_cell.length_a   1.000
_cell.length_b   1.000
_cell.length_c   1.000
_cell.angle_alpha   90.00
_cell.angle_beta   90.00
_cell.angle_gamma   90.00
#
_symmetry.space_group_name_H-M   'P 1'
#
loop_
_entity.id
_entity.type
_entity.pdbx_description
1 polymer ?
#
loop_
_entity_poly.entity_id
_entity_poly.type
_entity_poly.pdbx_seq_one_letter_code
_entity_poly.pdbx_strand_id
1 'polypeptide(L)'
;MSMFNKVSKSFMFGQHEVTLTTGEIARQSSGAVVVQMGDTVILATVVAKKETKPGQDFFPLTVDYIEKAYAAGKFPGGYFKREGRPSEHETLTSRLIDRPIRPLFPDGFFNEVQVIIHVLSVDPEINPDIPSMIGASAALTISGIPFKGPIGACRVGYVNGGFVCNPTVSQLKESRLDLVVAGTERAVLMVESEADCLPEQTMLDAVMFGHQQMQVAINAIHELTAEAGKPAWDWQPAPKNEALIARVHEIAQADIEEAYTIRSKQSRTEKLRAIYEKVEAQLTADAEAAGTEVADMNEVHGILFEMEAHVVRTNILEGKPRIDGRDTRTVRPIEIRQSILPRTHGSALFTRGETQALVLTTLGTKQDEQIIDNIMGESRDRFIMHYNMPPFATGETGRVGSPKRREIGHGRLAKRALKAVLPSAEEFNYSIRVVSEICESNGSSSMASVCGGCLSMLDAGVPLKDYVAGVAMGLIKEGNKFAVLTDILGDEDHLGDMDFKVAGTENGVTALQMDIKIEGITAEIMQAALAQAHEGRMHILGKMHEMAGDGAKELSVWAPRLLTIKINPEKIRDVIGKGGATIRGLCEETGCQIDIEDDGTVTIASNDTERAEFAKKRIEDITADVEVGKIYEGPVVKLLDFGAIIGLLPGKDGLLHISQIANERVNQVSDYLQEGQTVRVKVIGFDDKNRPRLSMKALLNEE
;
A
#
# COMPACT_ATOMS: atom_id res chain seq x y z
N MET A 1 43.93 10.77 -23.66
CA MET A 1 43.17 11.41 -22.55
C MET A 1 41.73 10.99 -22.68
N SER A 2 41.06 10.63 -21.58
CA SER A 2 39.62 10.35 -21.61
C SER A 2 38.86 11.62 -21.99
N MET A 3 37.83 11.49 -22.81
CA MET A 3 36.90 12.59 -23.11
C MET A 3 35.94 12.88 -21.91
N PHE A 4 36.02 12.07 -20.85
CA PHE A 4 35.19 12.16 -19.68
C PHE A 4 35.98 12.64 -18.45
N ASN A 5 35.38 13.48 -17.65
CA ASN A 5 35.90 13.90 -16.34
C ASN A 5 35.17 13.09 -15.22
N LYS A 6 35.51 11.79 -15.20
CA LYS A 6 34.88 10.85 -14.23
C LYS A 6 35.45 11.07 -12.83
N VAL A 7 34.54 11.27 -11.86
CA VAL A 7 34.83 11.34 -10.44
C VAL A 7 33.99 10.30 -9.72
N SER A 8 34.62 9.56 -8.81
CA SER A 8 33.95 8.50 -8.04
C SER A 8 34.31 8.58 -6.56
N LYS A 9 33.33 8.31 -5.69
CA LYS A 9 33.50 8.16 -4.24
C LYS A 9 32.85 6.86 -3.79
N SER A 10 33.58 6.06 -2.98
CA SER A 10 33.08 4.80 -2.43
C SER A 10 33.11 4.85 -0.90
N PHE A 11 32.11 4.23 -0.29
CA PHE A 11 31.99 4.13 1.16
C PHE A 11 31.22 2.87 1.56
N MET A 12 31.42 2.41 2.81
CA MET A 12 30.63 1.33 3.37
C MET A 12 29.35 1.88 4.00
N PHE A 13 28.20 1.28 3.66
CA PHE A 13 26.91 1.66 4.19
C PHE A 13 26.15 0.42 4.73
N GLY A 14 26.25 0.22 6.04
CA GLY A 14 25.88 -1.05 6.65
C GLY A 14 26.82 -2.16 6.15
N GLN A 15 26.24 -3.20 5.57
CA GLN A 15 27.00 -4.34 5.02
C GLN A 15 27.38 -4.16 3.53
N HIS A 16 26.98 -3.06 2.88
CA HIS A 16 27.15 -2.86 1.44
C HIS A 16 28.17 -1.78 1.14
N GLU A 17 29.00 -2.01 0.12
CA GLU A 17 29.79 -0.95 -0.50
C GLU A 17 28.91 -0.15 -1.46
N VAL A 18 28.96 1.18 -1.35
CA VAL A 18 28.24 2.11 -2.22
C VAL A 18 29.24 2.98 -2.96
N THR A 19 29.07 3.11 -4.28
CA THR A 19 29.89 3.97 -5.13
C THR A 19 29.03 5.01 -5.83
N LEU A 20 29.37 6.28 -5.66
CA LEU A 20 28.81 7.43 -6.38
C LEU A 20 29.74 7.82 -7.51
N THR A 21 29.24 7.90 -8.74
CA THR A 21 30.04 8.27 -9.93
C THR A 21 29.35 9.37 -10.73
N THR A 22 30.11 10.38 -11.15
CA THR A 22 29.62 11.47 -12.01
C THR A 22 30.60 11.75 -13.14
N GLY A 23 30.20 12.59 -14.10
CA GLY A 23 31.07 13.13 -15.17
C GLY A 23 31.18 12.27 -16.45
N GLU A 24 30.51 11.11 -16.52
CA GLU A 24 30.57 10.17 -17.65
C GLU A 24 29.20 10.05 -18.37
N ILE A 25 28.14 9.83 -17.65
CA ILE A 25 26.77 9.58 -18.17
C ILE A 25 25.90 10.81 -18.01
N ALA A 26 24.96 11.05 -18.95
CA ALA A 26 23.96 12.12 -18.91
C ALA A 26 24.55 13.54 -18.69
N ARG A 27 25.65 13.88 -19.35
CA ARG A 27 26.41 15.14 -19.16
C ARG A 27 25.66 16.41 -19.53
N GLN A 28 24.53 16.33 -20.23
CA GLN A 28 23.70 17.49 -20.56
C GLN A 28 22.76 17.90 -19.42
N SER A 29 22.55 17.03 -18.42
CA SER A 29 21.73 17.37 -17.26
C SER A 29 22.43 18.40 -16.35
N SER A 30 21.68 19.09 -15.52
CA SER A 30 22.23 19.99 -14.50
C SER A 30 23.09 19.21 -13.50
N GLY A 31 22.64 18.03 -13.07
CA GLY A 31 23.40 17.07 -12.28
C GLY A 31 23.06 15.64 -12.71
N ALA A 32 24.05 14.75 -12.72
CA ALA A 32 23.88 13.34 -12.99
C ALA A 32 24.83 12.51 -12.11
N VAL A 33 24.30 11.50 -11.45
CA VAL A 33 25.06 10.59 -10.60
C VAL A 33 24.59 9.16 -10.86
N VAL A 34 25.55 8.27 -11.07
CA VAL A 34 25.35 6.82 -11.05
C VAL A 34 25.65 6.34 -9.62
N VAL A 35 24.72 5.62 -9.01
CA VAL A 35 24.92 4.97 -7.71
C VAL A 35 24.93 3.48 -7.92
N GLN A 36 25.97 2.84 -7.40
CA GLN A 36 26.09 1.39 -7.36
C GLN A 36 26.12 0.92 -5.92
N MET A 37 25.31 -0.08 -5.59
CA MET A 37 25.25 -0.76 -4.31
C MET A 37 25.10 -2.25 -4.58
N GLY A 38 26.17 -3.03 -4.40
CA GLY A 38 26.23 -4.39 -4.95
C GLY A 38 26.04 -4.39 -6.46
N ASP A 39 25.19 -5.24 -7.00
CA ASP A 39 24.81 -5.27 -8.42
C ASP A 39 23.62 -4.36 -8.76
N THR A 40 23.05 -3.66 -7.77
CA THR A 40 22.04 -2.63 -8.01
C THR A 40 22.70 -1.34 -8.47
N VAL A 41 22.33 -0.87 -9.65
CA VAL A 41 22.86 0.36 -10.28
C VAL A 41 21.70 1.25 -10.69
N ILE A 42 21.74 2.50 -10.24
CA ILE A 42 20.76 3.52 -10.64
C ILE A 42 21.45 4.72 -11.29
N LEU A 43 20.77 5.40 -12.18
CA LEU A 43 21.13 6.70 -12.70
C LEU A 43 20.15 7.73 -12.21
N ALA A 44 20.59 8.70 -11.42
CA ALA A 44 19.84 9.86 -11.02
C ALA A 44 20.26 11.09 -11.83
N THR A 45 19.28 11.79 -12.41
CA THR A 45 19.51 13.02 -13.18
C THR A 45 18.62 14.14 -12.67
N VAL A 46 19.13 15.35 -12.70
CA VAL A 46 18.41 16.57 -12.34
C VAL A 46 18.57 17.60 -13.45
N VAL A 47 17.46 18.22 -13.83
CA VAL A 47 17.44 19.37 -14.73
C VAL A 47 16.53 20.44 -14.11
N ALA A 48 16.96 21.69 -14.12
CA ALA A 48 16.13 22.82 -13.70
C ALA A 48 16.16 23.93 -14.73
N LYS A 49 15.02 24.63 -14.88
CA LYS A 49 14.92 25.83 -15.72
C LYS A 49 15.48 27.04 -14.98
N LYS A 50 16.22 27.87 -15.68
CA LYS A 50 16.76 29.15 -15.14
C LYS A 50 15.69 30.21 -14.96
N GLU A 51 14.62 30.15 -15.76
CA GLU A 51 13.55 31.13 -15.78
C GLU A 51 12.29 30.53 -15.14
N THR A 52 11.60 31.35 -14.39
CA THR A 52 10.28 31.04 -13.81
C THR A 52 9.18 31.42 -14.80
N LYS A 53 8.12 30.64 -14.90
CA LYS A 53 6.97 30.97 -15.72
C LYS A 53 6.24 32.20 -15.12
N PRO A 54 5.75 33.16 -15.94
CA PRO A 54 4.94 34.27 -15.44
C PRO A 54 3.73 33.74 -14.65
N GLY A 55 3.44 34.33 -13.50
CA GLY A 55 2.32 33.92 -12.64
C GLY A 55 2.49 32.60 -11.90
N GLN A 56 3.72 32.06 -11.82
CA GLN A 56 4.02 30.86 -11.07
C GLN A 56 4.03 31.16 -9.57
N ASP A 57 3.14 30.56 -8.82
CA ASP A 57 2.89 30.75 -7.39
C ASP A 57 3.26 29.54 -6.50
N PHE A 58 3.74 28.47 -7.13
CA PHE A 58 4.17 27.25 -6.43
C PHE A 58 5.47 26.68 -7.01
N PHE A 59 6.16 25.86 -6.24
CA PHE A 59 7.37 25.18 -6.66
C PHE A 59 7.06 23.92 -7.50
N PRO A 60 7.30 23.92 -8.82
CA PRO A 60 7.01 22.80 -9.70
C PRO A 60 8.14 21.77 -9.71
N LEU A 61 8.26 20.99 -8.64
CA LEU A 61 9.17 19.84 -8.57
C LEU A 61 8.45 18.58 -9.08
N THR A 62 9.07 17.91 -10.04
CA THR A 62 8.64 16.60 -10.53
C THR A 62 9.74 15.57 -10.24
N VAL A 63 9.37 14.47 -9.59
CA VAL A 63 10.25 13.33 -9.34
C VAL A 63 9.64 12.11 -9.98
N ASP A 64 10.40 11.45 -10.87
CA ASP A 64 10.03 10.22 -11.55
C ASP A 64 11.09 9.14 -11.29
N TYR A 65 10.66 8.06 -10.66
CA TYR A 65 11.44 6.85 -10.47
C TYR A 65 10.92 5.80 -11.44
N ILE A 66 11.80 5.18 -12.20
CA ILE A 66 11.46 4.33 -13.34
C ILE A 66 12.22 3.03 -13.25
N GLU A 67 11.49 1.93 -13.21
CA GLU A 67 12.02 0.57 -13.30
C GLU A 67 11.97 0.08 -14.75
N LYS A 68 13.06 -0.49 -15.21
CA LYS A 68 13.17 -1.09 -16.53
C LYS A 68 13.34 -2.60 -16.42
N ALA A 69 12.56 -3.36 -17.16
CA ALA A 69 12.60 -4.82 -17.13
C ALA A 69 14.00 -5.38 -17.43
N TYR A 70 14.77 -4.70 -18.28
CA TYR A 70 16.16 -5.09 -18.58
C TYR A 70 17.08 -5.03 -17.36
N ALA A 71 16.78 -4.22 -16.34
CA ALA A 71 17.57 -4.17 -15.11
C ALA A 71 17.60 -5.52 -14.37
N ALA A 72 16.54 -6.31 -14.50
CA ALA A 72 16.44 -7.67 -13.99
C ALA A 72 16.68 -8.75 -15.07
N GLY A 73 17.21 -8.40 -16.25
CA GLY A 73 17.40 -9.31 -17.35
C GLY A 73 16.11 -9.86 -17.96
N LYS A 74 14.98 -9.15 -17.82
CA LYS A 74 13.65 -9.59 -18.23
C LYS A 74 13.13 -8.79 -19.44
N PHE A 75 12.16 -9.40 -20.15
CA PHE A 75 11.32 -8.66 -21.09
C PHE A 75 10.09 -8.10 -20.33
N PRO A 76 9.63 -6.88 -20.70
CA PRO A 76 8.37 -6.37 -20.19
C PRO A 76 7.20 -7.30 -20.53
N GLY A 77 6.24 -7.41 -19.64
CA GLY A 77 4.99 -8.12 -19.88
C GLY A 77 4.13 -7.47 -20.98
N GLY A 78 2.94 -8.03 -21.20
CA GLY A 78 1.97 -7.51 -22.14
C GLY A 78 2.31 -7.73 -23.62
N TYR A 79 1.43 -7.27 -24.49
CA TYR A 79 1.53 -7.46 -25.94
C TYR A 79 2.65 -6.63 -26.58
N PHE A 80 2.78 -5.36 -26.19
CA PHE A 80 3.76 -4.43 -26.79
C PHE A 80 5.19 -4.62 -26.34
N LYS A 81 5.44 -5.45 -25.32
CA LYS A 81 6.78 -5.69 -24.75
C LYS A 81 7.53 -4.39 -24.42
N ARG A 82 6.81 -3.44 -23.88
CA ARG A 82 7.31 -2.12 -23.47
C ARG A 82 6.65 -1.70 -22.16
N GLU A 83 7.44 -1.10 -21.27
CA GLU A 83 6.94 -0.49 -20.03
C GLU A 83 5.95 0.64 -20.39
N GLY A 84 4.83 0.68 -19.66
CA GLY A 84 3.75 1.61 -19.87
C GLY A 84 3.63 2.66 -18.76
N ARG A 85 2.49 2.65 -18.06
CA ARG A 85 2.25 3.55 -16.92
C ARG A 85 3.10 3.12 -15.73
N PRO A 86 3.54 4.08 -14.88
CA PRO A 86 4.22 3.75 -13.64
C PRO A 86 3.40 2.78 -12.79
N SER A 87 4.06 1.78 -12.22
CA SER A 87 3.50 0.87 -11.24
C SER A 87 3.18 1.61 -9.92
N GLU A 88 2.45 0.94 -9.02
CA GLU A 88 2.26 1.44 -7.66
C GLU A 88 3.59 1.64 -6.95
N HIS A 89 4.52 0.67 -7.07
CA HIS A 89 5.86 0.75 -6.49
C HIS A 89 6.66 1.95 -7.01
N GLU A 90 6.68 2.17 -8.33
CA GLU A 90 7.37 3.32 -8.93
C GLU A 90 6.77 4.65 -8.45
N THR A 91 5.44 4.71 -8.32
CA THR A 91 4.75 5.89 -7.79
C THR A 91 5.10 6.16 -6.33
N LEU A 92 5.14 5.12 -5.50
CA LEU A 92 5.48 5.23 -4.08
C LEU A 92 6.95 5.62 -3.88
N THR A 93 7.87 5.03 -4.64
CA THR A 93 9.30 5.37 -4.58
C THR A 93 9.55 6.81 -5.07
N SER A 94 8.85 7.26 -6.12
CA SER A 94 8.89 8.67 -6.53
C SER A 94 8.50 9.60 -5.39
N ARG A 95 7.46 9.27 -4.62
CA ARG A 95 7.02 10.04 -3.45
C ARG A 95 8.02 9.96 -2.29
N LEU A 96 8.62 8.79 -2.07
CA LEU A 96 9.64 8.59 -1.04
C LEU A 96 10.86 9.50 -1.26
N ILE A 97 11.19 9.77 -2.53
CA ILE A 97 12.28 10.68 -2.91
C ILE A 97 11.84 12.15 -2.85
N ASP A 98 10.66 12.49 -3.38
CA ASP A 98 10.13 13.87 -3.44
C ASP A 98 10.01 14.50 -2.03
N ARG A 99 9.44 13.77 -1.08
CA ARG A 99 9.07 14.29 0.24
C ARG A 99 10.24 14.90 1.03
N PRO A 100 11.41 14.24 1.18
CA PRO A 100 12.51 14.79 1.95
C PRO A 100 13.33 15.86 1.19
N ILE A 101 13.29 15.92 -0.13
CA ILE A 101 14.05 16.92 -0.90
C ILE A 101 13.28 18.22 -1.10
N ARG A 102 11.94 18.16 -1.20
CA ARG A 102 11.08 19.32 -1.47
C ARG A 102 11.24 20.46 -0.47
N PRO A 103 11.25 20.24 0.86
CA PRO A 103 11.38 21.33 1.84
C PRO A 103 12.78 21.96 1.90
N LEU A 104 13.76 21.41 1.18
CA LEU A 104 15.13 21.92 1.17
C LEU A 104 15.40 22.93 0.04
N PHE A 105 14.42 23.20 -0.82
CA PHE A 105 14.52 24.33 -1.74
C PHE A 105 14.15 25.62 -1.01
N PRO A 106 14.83 26.75 -1.35
CA PRO A 106 14.58 28.02 -0.67
C PRO A 106 13.15 28.54 -0.92
N ASP A 107 12.61 29.24 0.03
CA ASP A 107 11.34 29.93 -0.14
C ASP A 107 11.39 30.91 -1.32
N GLY A 108 10.33 30.95 -2.12
CA GLY A 108 10.28 31.75 -3.34
C GLY A 108 11.02 31.17 -4.54
N PHE A 109 11.62 29.98 -4.43
CA PHE A 109 12.21 29.28 -5.57
C PHE A 109 11.13 28.54 -6.37
N PHE A 110 10.63 29.18 -7.43
CA PHE A 110 9.55 28.65 -8.28
C PHE A 110 10.02 28.18 -9.66
N ASN A 111 11.31 27.98 -9.84
CA ASN A 111 11.89 27.42 -11.05
C ASN A 111 11.50 25.94 -11.19
N GLU A 112 11.12 25.51 -12.38
CA GLU A 112 10.75 24.13 -12.64
C GLU A 112 11.97 23.21 -12.50
N VAL A 113 11.87 22.18 -11.64
CA VAL A 113 12.89 21.17 -11.39
C VAL A 113 12.34 19.77 -11.70
N GLN A 114 13.09 19.00 -12.46
CA GLN A 114 12.77 17.60 -12.73
C GLN A 114 13.92 16.70 -12.29
N VAL A 115 13.59 15.71 -11.49
CA VAL A 115 14.47 14.65 -11.03
C VAL A 115 13.99 13.34 -11.65
N ILE A 116 14.85 12.68 -12.43
CA ILE A 116 14.52 11.39 -13.04
C ILE A 116 15.54 10.35 -12.58
N ILE A 117 15.04 9.25 -12.05
CA ILE A 117 15.83 8.11 -11.62
C ILE A 117 15.50 6.89 -12.47
N HIS A 118 16.52 6.26 -13.05
CA HIS A 118 16.39 5.00 -13.77
C HIS A 118 17.12 3.89 -13.01
N VAL A 119 16.45 2.77 -12.80
CA VAL A 119 17.10 1.54 -12.35
C VAL A 119 17.70 0.86 -13.58
N LEU A 120 19.03 0.75 -13.62
CA LEU A 120 19.79 0.21 -14.74
C LEU A 120 20.18 -1.25 -14.56
N SER A 121 20.37 -1.67 -13.31
CA SER A 121 20.64 -3.06 -12.89
C SER A 121 20.06 -3.28 -11.51
N VAL A 122 19.62 -4.49 -11.20
CA VAL A 122 19.07 -4.82 -9.89
C VAL A 122 19.65 -6.12 -9.35
N ASP A 123 20.16 -6.05 -8.12
CA ASP A 123 20.49 -7.19 -7.28
C ASP A 123 19.20 -7.63 -6.58
N PRO A 124 18.79 -8.91 -6.66
CA PRO A 124 17.57 -9.39 -6.00
C PRO A 124 17.53 -9.20 -4.47
N GLU A 125 18.69 -9.02 -3.84
CA GLU A 125 18.82 -8.80 -2.40
C GLU A 125 18.92 -7.33 -2.00
N ILE A 126 19.05 -6.39 -2.96
CA ILE A 126 19.23 -4.96 -2.69
C ILE A 126 18.12 -4.14 -3.33
N ASN A 127 17.24 -3.60 -2.50
CA ASN A 127 16.16 -2.73 -2.95
C ASN A 127 16.73 -1.41 -3.52
N PRO A 128 16.34 -0.99 -4.73
CA PRO A 128 16.91 0.19 -5.39
C PRO A 128 16.43 1.54 -4.84
N ASP A 129 15.49 1.59 -3.90
CA ASP A 129 14.94 2.85 -3.37
C ASP A 129 15.96 3.68 -2.59
N ILE A 130 16.72 3.09 -1.66
CA ILE A 130 17.76 3.83 -0.90
C ILE A 130 18.88 4.35 -1.81
N PRO A 131 19.48 3.56 -2.71
CA PRO A 131 20.41 4.10 -3.72
C PRO A 131 19.79 5.23 -4.54
N SER A 132 18.51 5.16 -4.87
CA SER A 132 17.79 6.20 -5.64
C SER A 132 17.63 7.51 -4.86
N MET A 133 17.34 7.44 -3.57
CA MET A 133 17.26 8.62 -2.70
C MET A 133 18.63 9.30 -2.57
N ILE A 134 19.69 8.53 -2.37
CA ILE A 134 21.08 9.02 -2.30
C ILE A 134 21.49 9.63 -3.64
N GLY A 135 21.15 8.97 -4.75
CA GLY A 135 21.45 9.44 -6.10
C GLY A 135 20.75 10.77 -6.43
N ALA A 136 19.47 10.90 -6.08
CA ALA A 136 18.74 12.16 -6.26
C ALA A 136 19.36 13.30 -5.45
N SER A 137 19.70 13.04 -4.19
CA SER A 137 20.38 13.99 -3.32
C SER A 137 21.75 14.43 -3.89
N ALA A 138 22.56 13.48 -4.31
CA ALA A 138 23.86 13.74 -4.90
C ALA A 138 23.75 14.54 -6.22
N ALA A 139 22.84 14.17 -7.11
CA ALA A 139 22.61 14.88 -8.37
C ALA A 139 22.16 16.32 -8.16
N LEU A 140 21.27 16.58 -7.18
CA LEU A 140 20.86 17.93 -6.78
C LEU A 140 22.03 18.71 -6.23
N THR A 141 22.81 18.14 -5.32
CA THR A 141 23.88 18.84 -4.62
C THR A 141 25.02 19.25 -5.55
N ILE A 142 25.40 18.38 -6.53
CA ILE A 142 26.45 18.72 -7.52
C ILE A 142 25.96 19.65 -8.63
N SER A 143 24.66 19.87 -8.78
CA SER A 143 24.06 20.60 -9.92
C SER A 143 24.25 22.11 -9.88
N GLY A 144 24.53 22.68 -8.70
CA GLY A 144 24.56 24.11 -8.44
C GLY A 144 23.17 24.77 -8.30
N ILE A 145 22.08 24.02 -8.43
CA ILE A 145 20.72 24.50 -8.18
C ILE A 145 20.59 24.88 -6.69
N PRO A 146 19.85 25.96 -6.33
CA PRO A 146 19.60 26.31 -4.94
C PRO A 146 18.92 25.15 -4.18
N PHE A 147 19.68 24.49 -3.33
CA PHE A 147 19.27 23.31 -2.57
C PHE A 147 20.02 23.23 -1.26
N LYS A 148 19.31 23.18 -0.13
CA LYS A 148 19.87 23.17 1.24
C LYS A 148 20.26 21.77 1.73
N GLY A 149 20.43 20.81 0.81
CA GLY A 149 20.97 19.47 1.10
C GLY A 149 22.49 19.45 1.25
N PRO A 150 23.08 18.23 1.24
CA PRO A 150 22.47 16.96 0.87
C PRO A 150 21.55 16.34 1.94
N ILE A 151 20.75 15.37 1.51
CA ILE A 151 20.13 14.41 2.39
C ILE A 151 20.81 13.05 2.29
N GLY A 152 20.77 12.29 3.39
CA GLY A 152 20.95 10.85 3.38
C GLY A 152 19.61 10.14 3.52
N ALA A 153 19.62 8.84 3.26
CA ALA A 153 18.50 7.95 3.52
C ALA A 153 19.02 6.59 3.96
N CYS A 154 18.29 5.92 4.84
CA CYS A 154 18.62 4.60 5.34
C CYS A 154 17.36 3.76 5.53
N ARG A 155 17.42 2.49 5.13
CA ARG A 155 16.41 1.51 5.52
C ARG A 155 16.85 0.82 6.81
N VAL A 156 15.97 0.71 7.77
CA VAL A 156 16.22 0.07 9.06
C VAL A 156 15.31 -1.13 9.22
N GLY A 157 15.91 -2.30 9.42
CA GLY A 157 15.24 -3.52 9.85
C GLY A 157 15.39 -3.75 11.35
N TYR A 158 14.54 -4.60 11.92
CA TYR A 158 14.63 -5.06 13.30
C TYR A 158 14.56 -6.59 13.35
N VAL A 159 15.72 -7.21 13.44
CA VAL A 159 15.90 -8.67 13.33
C VAL A 159 16.57 -9.18 14.59
N ASN A 160 16.03 -10.22 15.22
CA ASN A 160 16.57 -10.85 16.44
C ASN A 160 16.88 -9.86 17.58
N GLY A 161 16.04 -8.82 17.71
CA GLY A 161 16.20 -7.80 18.77
C GLY A 161 17.24 -6.72 18.48
N GLY A 162 17.79 -6.65 17.27
CA GLY A 162 18.78 -5.64 16.86
C GLY A 162 18.39 -4.89 15.60
N PHE A 163 18.83 -3.63 15.49
CA PHE A 163 18.65 -2.84 14.26
C PHE A 163 19.67 -3.24 13.21
N VAL A 164 19.22 -3.33 11.96
CA VAL A 164 20.04 -3.64 10.79
C VAL A 164 19.94 -2.47 9.80
N CYS A 165 21.11 -1.92 9.43
CA CYS A 165 21.20 -0.86 8.42
C CYS A 165 21.16 -1.47 7.02
N ASN A 166 20.26 -0.99 6.18
CA ASN A 166 20.06 -1.46 4.81
C ASN A 166 19.99 -2.99 4.71
N PRO A 167 18.99 -3.62 5.39
CA PRO A 167 18.84 -5.06 5.36
C PRO A 167 18.59 -5.56 3.94
N THR A 168 19.05 -6.77 3.63
CA THR A 168 18.75 -7.43 2.36
C THR A 168 17.25 -7.78 2.28
N VAL A 169 16.78 -8.07 1.07
CA VAL A 169 15.38 -8.50 0.85
C VAL A 169 15.06 -9.76 1.68
N SER A 170 16.01 -10.69 1.80
CA SER A 170 15.86 -11.89 2.64
C SER A 170 15.77 -11.54 4.13
N GLN A 171 16.59 -10.63 4.63
CA GLN A 171 16.54 -10.17 6.02
C GLN A 171 15.24 -9.41 6.33
N LEU A 172 14.69 -8.65 5.36
CA LEU A 172 13.42 -7.95 5.54
C LEU A 172 12.23 -8.91 5.75
N LYS A 173 12.26 -10.11 5.18
CA LYS A 173 11.21 -11.12 5.39
C LYS A 173 11.13 -11.62 6.83
N GLU A 174 12.26 -11.58 7.56
CA GLU A 174 12.36 -11.97 8.97
C GLU A 174 12.26 -10.76 9.93
N SER A 175 12.24 -9.56 9.37
CA SER A 175 12.25 -8.32 10.15
C SER A 175 10.86 -7.96 10.65
N ARG A 176 10.78 -7.54 11.91
CA ARG A 176 9.58 -6.94 12.51
C ARG A 176 9.40 -5.46 12.17
N LEU A 177 10.35 -4.87 11.45
CA LEU A 177 10.34 -3.47 11.05
C LEU A 177 10.87 -3.32 9.63
N ASP A 178 10.17 -2.58 8.80
CA ASP A 178 10.65 -2.00 7.56
C ASP A 178 10.46 -0.49 7.64
N LEU A 179 11.54 0.23 7.97
CA LEU A 179 11.51 1.66 8.19
C LEU A 179 12.50 2.35 7.25
N VAL A 180 12.03 3.36 6.53
CA VAL A 180 12.88 4.27 5.76
C VAL A 180 12.91 5.62 6.47
N VAL A 181 14.11 6.11 6.73
CA VAL A 181 14.35 7.45 7.28
C VAL A 181 15.23 8.22 6.32
N ALA A 182 14.90 9.50 6.11
CA ALA A 182 15.71 10.44 5.36
C ALA A 182 15.83 11.77 6.10
N GLY A 183 16.95 12.45 5.92
CA GLY A 183 17.20 13.72 6.56
C GLY A 183 18.53 14.34 6.15
N THR A 184 18.79 15.50 6.71
CA THR A 184 20.06 16.22 6.59
C THR A 184 21.07 15.72 7.64
N GLU A 185 22.26 16.29 7.61
CA GLU A 185 23.27 16.06 8.66
C GLU A 185 22.71 16.31 10.08
N ARG A 186 21.83 17.31 10.23
CA ARG A 186 21.38 17.81 11.53
C ARG A 186 20.08 17.21 12.02
N ALA A 187 19.18 16.78 11.10
CA ALA A 187 17.83 16.46 11.49
C ALA A 187 17.10 15.53 10.52
N VAL A 188 16.14 14.78 11.05
CA VAL A 188 15.21 13.93 10.31
C VAL A 188 14.19 14.80 9.57
N LEU A 189 13.91 14.48 8.31
CA LEU A 189 12.92 15.15 7.45
C LEU A 189 11.74 14.26 7.09
N MET A 190 11.97 12.97 6.93
CA MET A 190 10.95 12.03 6.49
C MET A 190 11.16 10.65 7.13
N VAL A 191 10.07 10.05 7.58
CA VAL A 191 10.03 8.65 8.02
C VAL A 191 8.83 7.97 7.39
N GLU A 192 9.01 6.72 7.01
CA GLU A 192 7.93 5.86 6.55
C GLU A 192 8.20 4.43 7.02
N SER A 193 7.20 3.77 7.66
CA SER A 193 7.42 2.43 8.21
C SER A 193 6.22 1.52 8.13
N GLU A 194 6.53 0.21 8.11
CA GLU A 194 5.66 -0.92 8.44
C GLU A 194 6.29 -1.62 9.65
N ALA A 195 5.52 -1.88 10.70
CA ALA A 195 6.01 -2.49 11.93
C ALA A 195 5.05 -3.58 12.44
N ASP A 196 5.60 -4.59 13.08
CA ASP A 196 4.85 -5.66 13.73
C ASP A 196 4.67 -5.35 15.22
N CYS A 197 3.73 -4.44 15.53
CA CYS A 197 3.35 -4.04 16.88
C CYS A 197 4.57 -3.70 17.76
N LEU A 198 5.43 -2.79 17.31
CA LEU A 198 6.61 -2.38 18.05
C LEU A 198 6.31 -1.21 19.01
N PRO A 199 6.93 -1.18 20.21
CA PRO A 199 6.81 -0.05 21.13
C PRO A 199 7.28 1.26 20.52
N GLU A 200 6.67 2.38 20.92
CA GLU A 200 7.03 3.73 20.48
C GLU A 200 8.51 4.06 20.68
N GLN A 201 9.10 3.63 21.79
CA GLN A 201 10.53 3.83 22.05
C GLN A 201 11.39 3.09 21.03
N THR A 202 11.05 1.85 20.67
CA THR A 202 11.77 1.08 19.63
C THR A 202 11.67 1.78 18.27
N MET A 203 10.51 2.38 17.93
CA MET A 203 10.33 3.14 16.71
C MET A 203 11.21 4.39 16.69
N LEU A 204 11.27 5.14 17.80
CA LEU A 204 12.14 6.30 17.96
C LEU A 204 13.63 5.90 17.82
N ASP A 205 14.03 4.86 18.50
CA ASP A 205 15.42 4.36 18.47
C ASP A 205 15.82 3.92 17.04
N ALA A 206 14.89 3.30 16.30
CA ALA A 206 15.09 2.92 14.90
C ALA A 206 15.30 4.13 13.99
N VAL A 207 14.51 5.19 14.16
CA VAL A 207 14.65 6.44 13.42
C VAL A 207 16.01 7.08 13.70
N MET A 208 16.40 7.17 14.97
CA MET A 208 17.68 7.76 15.38
C MET A 208 18.87 6.93 14.91
N PHE A 209 18.75 5.58 14.96
CA PHE A 209 19.74 4.68 14.40
C PHE A 209 19.94 4.93 12.89
N GLY A 210 18.86 4.96 12.12
CA GLY A 210 18.92 5.21 10.67
C GLY A 210 19.50 6.59 10.33
N HIS A 211 19.12 7.63 11.09
CA HIS A 211 19.68 8.98 10.94
C HIS A 211 21.20 9.01 11.20
N GLN A 212 21.68 8.28 12.20
CA GLN A 212 23.10 8.15 12.46
C GLN A 212 23.82 7.38 11.33
N GLN A 213 23.25 6.28 10.86
CA GLN A 213 23.86 5.45 9.81
C GLN A 213 23.97 6.17 8.48
N MET A 214 22.99 7.00 8.08
CA MET A 214 23.01 7.69 6.79
C MET A 214 24.05 8.81 6.67
N GLN A 215 24.72 9.20 7.76
CA GLN A 215 25.73 10.26 7.75
C GLN A 215 26.91 9.91 6.82
N VAL A 216 27.23 8.64 6.65
CA VAL A 216 28.30 8.20 5.72
C VAL A 216 27.97 8.55 4.27
N ALA A 217 26.70 8.45 3.88
CA ALA A 217 26.25 8.84 2.55
C ALA A 217 26.28 10.36 2.35
N ILE A 218 25.88 11.14 3.35
CA ILE A 218 25.94 12.61 3.33
C ILE A 218 27.41 13.08 3.15
N ASN A 219 28.32 12.50 3.93
CA ASN A 219 29.75 12.83 3.83
C ASN A 219 30.31 12.50 2.43
N ALA A 220 29.97 11.34 1.87
CA ALA A 220 30.41 10.97 0.50
C ALA A 220 29.85 11.92 -0.57
N ILE A 221 28.60 12.44 -0.40
CA ILE A 221 28.02 13.43 -1.30
C ILE A 221 28.77 14.77 -1.18
N HIS A 222 29.15 15.19 0.02
CA HIS A 222 29.96 16.39 0.22
C HIS A 222 31.34 16.27 -0.45
N GLU A 223 32.02 15.12 -0.30
CA GLU A 223 33.29 14.85 -0.96
C GLU A 223 33.17 14.85 -2.50
N LEU A 224 32.10 14.24 -3.04
CA LEU A 224 31.82 14.25 -4.47
C LEU A 224 31.58 15.67 -4.98
N THR A 225 30.83 16.47 -4.21
CA THR A 225 30.49 17.86 -4.54
C THR A 225 31.72 18.77 -4.50
N ALA A 226 32.62 18.57 -3.54
CA ALA A 226 33.87 19.32 -3.47
C ALA A 226 34.77 19.13 -4.70
N GLU A 227 34.72 17.94 -5.34
CA GLU A 227 35.55 17.61 -6.50
C GLU A 227 34.87 17.86 -7.86
N ALA A 228 33.55 17.61 -7.93
CA ALA A 228 32.80 17.61 -9.18
C ALA A 228 31.57 18.54 -9.20
N GLY A 229 31.35 19.29 -8.14
CA GLY A 229 30.22 20.24 -8.04
C GLY A 229 30.30 21.37 -9.03
N LYS A 230 29.17 21.73 -9.63
CA LYS A 230 29.05 22.90 -10.50
C LYS A 230 28.93 24.17 -9.66
N PRO A 231 29.31 25.35 -10.20
CA PRO A 231 29.11 26.61 -9.51
C PRO A 231 27.64 26.81 -9.10
N ALA A 232 27.41 27.32 -7.90
CA ALA A 232 26.07 27.66 -7.44
C ALA A 232 25.43 28.69 -8.38
N TRP A 233 24.10 28.58 -8.56
CA TRP A 233 23.36 29.59 -9.31
C TRP A 233 23.38 30.90 -8.58
N ASP A 234 23.50 31.99 -9.34
CA ASP A 234 23.27 33.36 -8.85
C ASP A 234 21.76 33.61 -8.78
N TRP A 235 21.13 32.97 -7.78
CA TRP A 235 19.70 33.09 -7.48
C TRP A 235 19.51 33.76 -6.14
N GLN A 236 18.62 34.73 -6.10
CA GLN A 236 18.21 35.41 -4.88
C GLN A 236 16.67 35.46 -4.84
N PRO A 237 16.04 35.34 -3.66
CA PRO A 237 14.62 35.54 -3.54
C PRO A 237 14.26 36.99 -3.95
N ALA A 238 13.06 37.14 -4.52
CA ALA A 238 12.55 38.47 -4.83
C ALA A 238 12.52 39.34 -3.54
N PRO A 239 12.93 40.62 -3.63
CA PRO A 239 12.87 41.51 -2.47
C PRO A 239 11.42 41.66 -2.01
N LYS A 240 11.18 41.58 -0.70
CA LYS A 240 9.85 41.81 -0.12
C LYS A 240 9.39 43.25 -0.37
N ASN A 241 8.14 43.39 -0.80
CA ASN A 241 7.49 44.67 -0.96
C ASN A 241 6.91 45.15 0.40
N GLU A 242 7.74 45.74 1.22
CA GLU A 242 7.35 46.17 2.59
C GLU A 242 6.15 47.13 2.60
N ALA A 243 6.00 47.98 1.57
CA ALA A 243 4.84 48.88 1.46
C ALA A 243 3.55 48.10 1.18
N LEU A 244 3.59 47.10 0.31
CA LEU A 244 2.46 46.24 0.04
C LEU A 244 2.10 45.41 1.27
N ILE A 245 3.09 44.79 1.95
CA ILE A 245 2.90 44.05 3.18
C ILE A 245 2.17 44.91 4.23
N ALA A 246 2.66 46.10 4.49
CA ALA A 246 2.06 47.04 5.46
C ALA A 246 0.61 47.39 5.08
N ARG A 247 0.34 47.61 3.78
CA ARG A 247 -1.00 47.94 3.29
C ARG A 247 -1.98 46.78 3.41
N VAL A 248 -1.57 45.57 3.08
CA VAL A 248 -2.40 44.36 3.24
C VAL A 248 -2.71 44.10 4.72
N HIS A 249 -1.73 44.27 5.62
CA HIS A 249 -1.94 44.18 7.06
C HIS A 249 -2.95 45.23 7.56
N GLU A 250 -2.87 46.48 7.11
CA GLU A 250 -3.83 47.50 7.46
C GLU A 250 -5.26 47.16 7.08
N ILE A 251 -5.46 46.55 5.91
CA ILE A 251 -6.79 46.19 5.40
C ILE A 251 -7.36 44.95 6.06
N ALA A 252 -6.53 43.90 6.31
CA ALA A 252 -7.01 42.55 6.58
C ALA A 252 -6.77 42.04 8.01
N GLN A 253 -5.86 42.63 8.81
CA GLN A 253 -5.42 42.09 10.09
C GLN A 253 -6.59 41.75 11.03
N ALA A 254 -7.47 42.72 11.29
CA ALA A 254 -8.58 42.55 12.22
C ALA A 254 -9.61 41.53 11.71
N ASP A 255 -9.85 41.51 10.40
CA ASP A 255 -10.82 40.58 9.78
C ASP A 255 -10.31 39.13 9.79
N ILE A 256 -8.99 38.91 9.60
CA ILE A 256 -8.37 37.58 9.69
C ILE A 256 -8.41 37.08 11.14
N GLU A 257 -8.07 37.91 12.12
CA GLU A 257 -8.17 37.56 13.54
C GLU A 257 -9.61 37.16 13.92
N GLU A 258 -10.62 37.89 13.44
CA GLU A 258 -12.02 37.58 13.63
C GLU A 258 -12.39 36.26 12.94
N ALA A 259 -11.95 36.04 11.69
CA ALA A 259 -12.26 34.80 10.93
C ALA A 259 -11.79 33.54 11.66
N TYR A 260 -10.65 33.58 12.31
CA TYR A 260 -10.13 32.44 13.08
C TYR A 260 -10.78 32.23 14.46
N THR A 261 -11.77 33.03 14.81
CA THR A 261 -12.71 32.73 15.94
C THR A 261 -13.88 31.88 15.50
N ILE A 262 -14.13 31.76 14.19
CA ILE A 262 -15.23 30.98 13.60
C ILE A 262 -14.85 29.49 13.60
N ARG A 263 -15.56 28.66 14.37
CA ARG A 263 -15.26 27.22 14.51
C ARG A 263 -15.67 26.38 13.32
N SER A 264 -16.77 26.71 12.63
CA SER A 264 -17.23 26.01 11.44
C SER A 264 -16.26 26.25 10.27
N LYS A 265 -15.74 25.17 9.67
CA LYS A 265 -14.85 25.24 8.50
C LYS A 265 -15.49 26.01 7.34
N GLN A 266 -16.73 25.65 6.97
CA GLN A 266 -17.41 26.28 5.84
C GLN A 266 -17.58 27.78 6.04
N SER A 267 -18.09 28.21 7.19
CA SER A 267 -18.30 29.63 7.49
C SER A 267 -16.99 30.40 7.57
N ARG A 268 -15.93 29.79 8.10
CA ARG A 268 -14.60 30.39 8.12
C ARG A 268 -14.02 30.55 6.70
N THR A 269 -14.15 29.53 5.87
CA THR A 269 -13.70 29.58 4.45
C THR A 269 -14.43 30.67 3.67
N GLU A 270 -15.76 30.82 3.86
CA GLU A 270 -16.55 31.88 3.25
C GLU A 270 -16.11 33.27 3.72
N LYS A 271 -15.83 33.44 5.04
CA LYS A 271 -15.32 34.70 5.59
C LYS A 271 -13.94 35.03 5.03
N LEU A 272 -13.01 34.07 5.00
CA LEU A 272 -11.66 34.26 4.46
C LEU A 272 -11.71 34.66 2.99
N ARG A 273 -12.53 33.97 2.16
CA ARG A 273 -12.71 34.35 0.76
C ARG A 273 -13.20 35.78 0.62
N ALA A 274 -14.19 36.22 1.40
CA ALA A 274 -14.66 37.61 1.38
C ALA A 274 -13.57 38.62 1.80
N ILE A 275 -12.64 38.23 2.68
CA ILE A 275 -11.49 39.03 3.06
C ILE A 275 -10.53 39.18 1.87
N TYR A 276 -10.19 38.09 1.18
CA TYR A 276 -9.34 38.10 -0.01
C TYR A 276 -9.93 39.01 -1.09
N GLU A 277 -11.22 38.85 -1.44
CA GLU A 277 -11.94 39.68 -2.42
C GLU A 277 -11.94 41.18 -2.00
N LYS A 278 -12.09 41.47 -0.69
CA LYS A 278 -12.03 42.83 -0.16
C LYS A 278 -10.63 43.46 -0.35
N VAL A 279 -9.56 42.71 -0.04
CA VAL A 279 -8.18 43.19 -0.18
C VAL A 279 -7.85 43.45 -1.66
N GLU A 280 -8.20 42.52 -2.55
CA GLU A 280 -7.99 42.68 -3.99
C GLU A 280 -8.70 43.93 -4.54
N ALA A 281 -9.97 44.12 -4.17
CA ALA A 281 -10.74 45.29 -4.59
C ALA A 281 -10.16 46.60 -4.09
N GLN A 282 -9.73 46.63 -2.82
CA GLN A 282 -9.14 47.83 -2.23
C GLN A 282 -7.78 48.21 -2.86
N LEU A 283 -6.90 47.20 -3.07
CA LEU A 283 -5.61 47.43 -3.72
C LEU A 283 -5.75 47.87 -5.18
N THR A 284 -6.76 47.30 -5.89
CA THR A 284 -7.09 47.74 -7.25
C THR A 284 -7.54 49.21 -7.26
N ALA A 285 -8.45 49.59 -6.36
CA ALA A 285 -8.90 50.97 -6.22
C ALA A 285 -7.77 51.95 -5.84
N ASP A 286 -6.89 51.52 -4.94
CA ASP A 286 -5.72 52.32 -4.54
C ASP A 286 -4.76 52.57 -5.72
N ALA A 287 -4.52 51.53 -6.55
CA ALA A 287 -3.68 51.61 -7.75
C ALA A 287 -4.32 52.53 -8.84
N GLU A 288 -5.61 52.44 -9.06
CA GLU A 288 -6.35 53.32 -9.98
C GLU A 288 -6.28 54.78 -9.52
N ALA A 289 -6.50 55.02 -8.25
CA ALA A 289 -6.43 56.37 -7.69
C ALA A 289 -5.02 56.99 -7.77
N ALA A 290 -3.97 56.17 -7.59
CA ALA A 290 -2.60 56.56 -7.70
C ALA A 290 -2.03 56.61 -9.13
N GLY A 291 -2.76 56.05 -10.12
CA GLY A 291 -2.28 55.90 -11.49
C GLY A 291 -1.07 54.97 -11.62
N THR A 292 -1.00 53.93 -10.77
CA THR A 292 0.06 52.93 -10.75
C THR A 292 -0.45 51.59 -11.24
N GLU A 293 0.47 50.64 -11.51
CA GLU A 293 0.10 49.25 -11.79
C GLU A 293 -0.49 48.60 -10.54
N VAL A 294 -1.45 47.69 -10.77
CA VAL A 294 -2.04 46.87 -9.70
C VAL A 294 -0.99 45.88 -9.20
N ALA A 295 -0.94 45.63 -7.90
CA ALA A 295 -0.04 44.66 -7.28
C ALA A 295 -0.26 43.25 -7.84
N ASP A 296 0.80 42.44 -7.88
CA ASP A 296 0.66 41.03 -8.23
C ASP A 296 -0.20 40.32 -7.17
N MET A 297 -1.35 39.78 -7.61
CA MET A 297 -2.30 39.09 -6.72
C MET A 297 -1.72 37.82 -6.10
N ASN A 298 -0.76 37.15 -6.75
CA ASN A 298 -0.07 36.03 -6.12
C ASN A 298 0.77 36.46 -4.92
N GLU A 299 1.44 37.62 -5.01
CA GLU A 299 2.16 38.21 -3.87
C GLU A 299 1.19 38.61 -2.75
N VAL A 300 0.05 39.22 -3.09
CA VAL A 300 -1.01 39.57 -2.13
C VAL A 300 -1.55 38.33 -1.41
N HIS A 301 -1.86 37.28 -2.13
CA HIS A 301 -2.35 36.02 -1.55
C HIS A 301 -1.28 35.38 -0.65
N GLY A 302 -0.01 35.42 -1.05
CA GLY A 302 1.10 34.97 -0.20
C GLY A 302 1.17 35.72 1.14
N ILE A 303 1.01 37.05 1.11
CA ILE A 303 1.00 37.89 2.35
C ILE A 303 -0.20 37.52 3.23
N LEU A 304 -1.40 37.37 2.65
CA LEU A 304 -2.60 36.97 3.39
C LEU A 304 -2.43 35.59 4.03
N PHE A 305 -1.87 34.63 3.32
CA PHE A 305 -1.56 33.33 3.86
C PHE A 305 -0.54 33.35 5.01
N GLU A 306 0.53 34.17 4.91
CA GLU A 306 1.48 34.38 6.02
C GLU A 306 0.78 34.98 7.24
N MET A 307 -0.18 35.89 7.05
CA MET A 307 -0.97 36.47 8.14
C MET A 307 -1.88 35.44 8.82
N GLU A 308 -2.56 34.61 8.05
CA GLU A 308 -3.38 33.50 8.55
C GLU A 308 -2.52 32.52 9.37
N ALA A 309 -1.36 32.11 8.82
CA ALA A 309 -0.41 31.25 9.50
C ALA A 309 0.04 31.86 10.83
N HIS A 310 0.37 33.13 10.83
CA HIS A 310 0.81 33.84 12.04
C HIS A 310 -0.25 33.86 13.15
N VAL A 311 -1.51 34.14 12.81
CA VAL A 311 -2.63 34.12 13.75
C VAL A 311 -2.82 32.74 14.36
N VAL A 312 -2.89 31.71 13.55
CA VAL A 312 -3.13 30.33 14.01
C VAL A 312 -1.97 29.82 14.86
N ARG A 313 -0.74 29.99 14.38
CA ARG A 313 0.50 29.51 15.04
C ARG A 313 0.71 30.21 16.38
N THR A 314 0.52 31.53 16.42
CA THR A 314 0.65 32.34 17.66
C THR A 314 -0.39 31.93 18.70
N ASN A 315 -1.66 31.78 18.32
CA ASN A 315 -2.71 31.36 19.23
C ASN A 315 -2.42 29.97 19.86
N ILE A 316 -1.93 29.00 19.07
CA ILE A 316 -1.57 27.69 19.58
C ILE A 316 -0.39 27.75 20.56
N LEU A 317 0.66 28.47 20.21
CA LEU A 317 1.86 28.61 21.07
C LEU A 317 1.60 29.41 22.37
N GLU A 318 0.59 30.25 22.38
CA GLU A 318 0.11 30.99 23.57
C GLU A 318 -0.87 30.16 24.42
N GLY A 319 -1.19 28.90 24.02
CA GLY A 319 -2.10 28.07 24.76
C GLY A 319 -3.59 28.40 24.59
N LYS A 320 -3.94 29.24 23.61
CA LYS A 320 -5.32 29.51 23.23
C LYS A 320 -5.96 28.29 22.54
N PRO A 321 -7.31 28.22 22.51
CA PRO A 321 -7.98 27.17 21.77
C PRO A 321 -7.56 27.10 20.30
N ARG A 322 -7.53 25.87 19.76
CA ARG A 322 -7.31 25.61 18.32
C ARG A 322 -8.46 26.18 17.47
N ILE A 323 -8.34 26.11 16.18
CA ILE A 323 -9.28 26.66 15.18
C ILE A 323 -10.72 26.18 15.45
N ASP A 324 -10.91 24.93 15.88
CA ASP A 324 -12.21 24.33 16.20
C ASP A 324 -12.60 24.39 17.69
N GLY A 325 -11.78 25.05 18.50
CA GLY A 325 -12.01 25.28 19.92
C GLY A 325 -11.46 24.20 20.85
N ARG A 326 -10.84 23.13 20.32
CA ARG A 326 -10.15 22.11 21.13
C ARG A 326 -8.85 22.60 21.73
N ASP A 327 -8.35 21.88 22.72
CA ASP A 327 -6.97 21.95 23.18
C ASP A 327 -6.02 21.15 22.23
N THR A 328 -4.75 21.06 22.58
CA THR A 328 -3.73 20.39 21.76
C THR A 328 -3.80 18.85 21.82
N ARG A 329 -4.58 18.26 22.73
CA ARG A 329 -4.61 16.81 22.99
C ARG A 329 -5.93 16.13 22.64
N THR A 330 -7.03 16.86 22.61
CA THR A 330 -8.38 16.31 22.39
C THR A 330 -8.56 15.84 20.95
N VAL A 331 -9.00 14.58 20.78
CA VAL A 331 -9.45 14.01 19.51
C VAL A 331 -10.87 14.48 19.22
N ARG A 332 -11.22 14.74 17.97
CA ARG A 332 -12.57 15.11 17.54
C ARG A 332 -13.58 14.00 17.87
N PRO A 333 -14.87 14.32 18.01
CA PRO A 333 -15.94 13.32 18.23
C PRO A 333 -15.91 12.23 17.15
N ILE A 334 -16.09 10.98 17.58
CA ILE A 334 -16.08 9.81 16.71
C ILE A 334 -17.46 9.19 16.68
N GLU A 335 -17.96 8.84 15.49
CA GLU A 335 -19.16 8.06 15.26
C GLU A 335 -18.83 6.90 14.32
N ILE A 336 -19.33 5.70 14.64
CA ILE A 336 -19.08 4.46 13.92
C ILE A 336 -20.41 3.76 13.62
N ARG A 337 -20.55 3.30 12.37
CA ARG A 337 -21.67 2.45 11.95
C ARG A 337 -21.13 1.30 11.14
N GLN A 338 -21.50 0.07 11.49
CA GLN A 338 -21.14 -1.14 10.75
C GLN A 338 -22.38 -1.73 10.06
N SER A 339 -22.15 -2.66 9.11
CA SER A 339 -23.21 -3.36 8.35
C SER A 339 -24.17 -2.39 7.65
N ILE A 340 -23.61 -1.29 7.11
CA ILE A 340 -24.46 -0.21 6.55
C ILE A 340 -24.89 -0.50 5.11
N LEU A 341 -24.18 -1.36 4.38
CA LEU A 341 -24.52 -1.75 3.01
C LEU A 341 -24.99 -3.21 2.94
N PRO A 342 -26.15 -3.49 2.34
CA PRO A 342 -26.82 -4.79 2.48
C PRO A 342 -26.18 -5.94 1.69
N ARG A 343 -25.36 -5.66 0.68
CA ARG A 343 -24.78 -6.67 -0.23
C ARG A 343 -23.27 -6.83 -0.11
N THR A 344 -22.59 -5.96 0.63
CA THR A 344 -21.13 -6.07 0.86
C THR A 344 -20.83 -7.16 1.88
N HIS A 345 -19.62 -7.71 1.84
CA HIS A 345 -19.21 -8.71 2.82
C HIS A 345 -18.98 -8.10 4.20
N GLY A 346 -18.38 -6.90 4.24
CA GLY A 346 -18.31 -6.04 5.42
C GLY A 346 -18.33 -4.57 5.01
N SER A 347 -18.88 -3.73 5.88
CA SER A 347 -18.94 -2.28 5.64
C SER A 347 -18.92 -1.51 6.96
N ALA A 348 -18.14 -0.42 6.99
CA ALA A 348 -18.08 0.49 8.12
C ALA A 348 -18.07 1.94 7.63
N LEU A 349 -18.86 2.78 8.29
CA LEU A 349 -18.76 4.22 8.17
C LEU A 349 -18.08 4.73 9.44
N PHE A 350 -16.88 5.27 9.27
CA PHE A 350 -16.10 5.88 10.33
C PHE A 350 -16.10 7.39 10.13
N THR A 351 -16.59 8.12 11.11
CA THR A 351 -16.64 9.58 11.11
C THR A 351 -15.87 10.12 12.30
N ARG A 352 -14.95 11.07 12.06
CA ARG A 352 -14.19 11.79 13.07
C ARG A 352 -14.30 13.29 12.79
N GLY A 353 -15.18 13.98 13.50
CA GLY A 353 -15.55 15.36 13.20
C GLY A 353 -16.01 15.49 11.75
N GLU A 354 -15.36 16.33 10.97
CA GLU A 354 -15.63 16.59 9.54
C GLU A 354 -14.74 15.72 8.60
N THR A 355 -14.38 14.53 9.05
CA THR A 355 -13.68 13.53 8.22
C THR A 355 -14.43 12.21 8.28
N GLN A 356 -14.86 11.71 7.12
CA GLN A 356 -15.69 10.52 7.01
C GLN A 356 -15.15 9.57 5.93
N ALA A 357 -15.02 8.29 6.30
CA ALA A 357 -14.62 7.21 5.42
C ALA A 357 -15.68 6.10 5.41
N LEU A 358 -16.23 5.78 4.26
CA LEU A 358 -17.02 4.59 4.02
C LEU A 358 -16.07 3.49 3.55
N VAL A 359 -15.87 2.49 4.39
CA VAL A 359 -14.89 1.44 4.10
C VAL A 359 -15.57 0.09 3.93
N LEU A 360 -15.19 -0.60 2.87
CA LEU A 360 -15.85 -1.81 2.37
C LEU A 360 -14.84 -2.94 2.29
N THR A 361 -15.22 -4.11 2.79
CA THR A 361 -14.42 -5.33 2.71
C THR A 361 -15.10 -6.35 1.80
N THR A 362 -14.32 -6.94 0.90
CA THR A 362 -14.71 -8.06 0.05
C THR A 362 -13.76 -9.22 0.30
N LEU A 363 -14.32 -10.41 0.50
CA LEU A 363 -13.57 -11.65 0.67
C LEU A 363 -13.64 -12.44 -0.63
N GLY A 364 -12.50 -12.93 -1.07
CA GLY A 364 -12.34 -13.71 -2.28
C GLY A 364 -11.51 -14.97 -2.05
N THR A 365 -11.20 -15.67 -3.14
CA THR A 365 -10.39 -16.88 -3.15
C THR A 365 -8.92 -16.55 -3.47
N LYS A 366 -8.08 -17.58 -3.52
CA LYS A 366 -6.68 -17.45 -3.94
C LYS A 366 -6.53 -16.93 -5.38
N GLN A 367 -7.51 -17.17 -6.27
CA GLN A 367 -7.51 -16.63 -7.63
C GLN A 367 -7.66 -15.12 -7.68
N ASP A 368 -8.22 -14.52 -6.63
CA ASP A 368 -8.43 -13.07 -6.49
C ASP A 368 -7.20 -12.33 -5.93
N GLU A 369 -6.11 -13.05 -5.60
CA GLU A 369 -4.85 -12.44 -5.17
C GLU A 369 -4.28 -11.52 -6.25
N GLN A 370 -3.77 -10.39 -5.82
CA GLN A 370 -3.07 -9.48 -6.73
C GLN A 370 -1.72 -10.08 -7.15
N ILE A 371 -1.52 -10.25 -8.44
CA ILE A 371 -0.21 -10.61 -9.00
C ILE A 371 0.60 -9.33 -9.15
N ILE A 372 1.76 -9.29 -8.50
CA ILE A 372 2.73 -8.21 -8.58
C ILE A 372 3.95 -8.74 -9.33
N ASP A 373 4.13 -8.30 -10.58
CA ASP A 373 5.31 -8.61 -11.42
C ASP A 373 6.13 -7.33 -11.59
N ASN A 374 7.31 -7.29 -10.98
CA ASN A 374 8.23 -6.17 -11.03
C ASN A 374 9.68 -6.65 -11.23
N ILE A 375 10.63 -5.73 -11.15
CA ILE A 375 12.06 -6.06 -11.34
C ILE A 375 12.62 -6.96 -10.23
N MET A 376 12.01 -6.99 -9.05
CA MET A 376 12.41 -7.86 -7.93
C MET A 376 11.83 -9.28 -8.05
N GLY A 377 10.90 -9.51 -8.96
CA GLY A 377 10.27 -10.82 -9.19
C GLY A 377 8.75 -10.77 -9.24
N GLU A 378 8.15 -11.95 -9.38
CA GLU A 378 6.71 -12.13 -9.28
C GLU A 378 6.36 -12.51 -7.83
N SER A 379 5.34 -11.89 -7.31
CA SER A 379 4.76 -12.20 -6.00
C SER A 379 3.24 -12.09 -6.04
N ARG A 380 2.58 -12.70 -5.04
CA ARG A 380 1.14 -12.61 -4.86
C ARG A 380 0.83 -11.94 -3.55
N ASP A 381 -0.18 -11.10 -3.54
CA ASP A 381 -0.64 -10.41 -2.36
C ASP A 381 -2.13 -10.68 -2.14
N ARG A 382 -2.46 -11.31 -1.02
CA ARG A 382 -3.82 -11.64 -0.63
C ARG A 382 -4.56 -10.49 0.06
N PHE A 383 -3.83 -9.43 0.47
CA PHE A 383 -4.40 -8.25 1.11
C PHE A 383 -4.28 -7.03 0.21
N ILE A 384 -5.39 -6.58 -0.32
CA ILE A 384 -5.47 -5.46 -1.26
C ILE A 384 -6.19 -4.30 -0.57
N MET A 385 -5.59 -3.12 -0.58
CA MET A 385 -6.18 -1.90 -0.01
C MET A 385 -6.20 -0.79 -1.05
N HIS A 386 -7.39 -0.28 -1.37
CA HIS A 386 -7.59 0.86 -2.24
C HIS A 386 -8.20 2.03 -1.47
N TYR A 387 -7.77 3.23 -1.85
CA TYR A 387 -8.22 4.48 -1.26
C TYR A 387 -8.66 5.43 -2.38
N ASN A 388 -9.84 5.98 -2.28
CA ASN A 388 -10.43 6.91 -3.23
C ASN A 388 -10.85 8.20 -2.50
N MET A 389 -10.45 9.34 -3.06
CA MET A 389 -10.82 10.66 -2.53
C MET A 389 -11.41 11.50 -3.67
N PRO A 390 -12.70 11.35 -3.95
CA PRO A 390 -13.38 12.14 -4.98
C PRO A 390 -13.46 13.63 -4.57
N PRO A 391 -13.59 14.54 -5.55
CA PRO A 391 -13.60 15.99 -5.30
C PRO A 391 -14.67 16.45 -4.30
N PHE A 392 -15.83 15.80 -4.28
CA PHE A 392 -16.91 16.16 -3.34
C PHE A 392 -16.51 15.99 -1.86
N ALA A 393 -15.49 15.17 -1.54
CA ALA A 393 -15.02 14.99 -0.17
C ALA A 393 -14.47 16.27 0.46
N THR A 394 -14.05 17.23 -0.35
CA THR A 394 -13.65 18.58 0.07
C THR A 394 -14.65 19.67 -0.33
N GLY A 395 -15.80 19.30 -0.89
CA GLY A 395 -16.81 20.24 -1.38
C GLY A 395 -16.45 20.89 -2.72
N GLU A 396 -15.54 20.28 -3.47
CA GLU A 396 -15.03 20.80 -4.73
C GLU A 396 -15.60 20.04 -5.93
N THR A 397 -15.51 20.66 -7.10
CA THR A 397 -15.67 20.01 -8.38
C THR A 397 -14.30 19.65 -8.96
N GLY A 398 -14.21 18.56 -9.72
CA GLY A 398 -12.93 18.17 -10.29
C GLY A 398 -13.02 16.95 -11.20
N ARG A 399 -11.91 16.65 -11.86
CA ARG A 399 -11.83 15.50 -12.76
C ARG A 399 -11.80 14.19 -11.96
N VAL A 400 -12.71 13.29 -12.28
CA VAL A 400 -12.72 11.90 -11.80
C VAL A 400 -12.00 11.02 -12.84
N GLY A 401 -11.11 10.15 -12.37
CA GLY A 401 -10.32 9.29 -13.26
C GLY A 401 -9.43 8.31 -12.47
N SER A 402 -8.25 8.01 -13.01
CA SER A 402 -7.30 7.12 -12.35
C SER A 402 -6.81 7.71 -11.03
N PRO A 403 -6.49 6.87 -10.03
CA PRO A 403 -5.96 7.32 -8.75
C PRO A 403 -4.73 8.21 -8.91
N LYS A 404 -4.69 9.30 -8.15
CA LYS A 404 -3.55 10.22 -8.10
C LYS A 404 -2.45 9.64 -7.20
N ARG A 405 -1.21 10.13 -7.35
CA ARG A 405 -0.05 9.73 -6.49
C ARG A 405 -0.38 9.81 -5.00
N ARG A 406 -1.16 10.81 -4.57
CA ARG A 406 -1.57 10.99 -3.17
C ARG A 406 -2.51 9.86 -2.71
N GLU A 407 -3.47 9.47 -3.52
CA GLU A 407 -4.42 8.39 -3.20
C GLU A 407 -3.70 7.05 -3.07
N ILE A 408 -2.76 6.75 -3.97
CA ILE A 408 -1.90 5.56 -3.89
C ILE A 408 -1.10 5.55 -2.58
N GLY A 409 -0.50 6.69 -2.21
CA GLY A 409 0.25 6.83 -0.96
C GLY A 409 -0.60 6.62 0.30
N HIS A 410 -1.81 7.17 0.33
CA HIS A 410 -2.75 7.01 1.45
C HIS A 410 -3.24 5.56 1.58
N GLY A 411 -3.58 4.92 0.46
CA GLY A 411 -3.95 3.49 0.44
C GLY A 411 -2.82 2.60 0.95
N ARG A 412 -1.57 2.87 0.54
CA ARG A 412 -0.40 2.11 0.98
C ARG A 412 -0.14 2.26 2.48
N LEU A 413 -0.28 3.47 3.03
CA LEU A 413 -0.14 3.70 4.46
C LEU A 413 -1.19 2.93 5.27
N ALA A 414 -2.46 2.97 4.85
CA ALA A 414 -3.53 2.21 5.49
C ALA A 414 -3.29 0.69 5.39
N LYS A 415 -2.81 0.21 4.24
CA LYS A 415 -2.44 -1.20 4.03
C LYS A 415 -1.36 -1.65 5.02
N ARG A 416 -0.27 -0.89 5.16
CA ARG A 416 0.82 -1.18 6.10
C ARG A 416 0.32 -1.22 7.54
N ALA A 417 -0.53 -0.26 7.91
CA ALA A 417 -1.08 -0.17 9.26
C ALA A 417 -1.90 -1.41 9.66
N LEU A 418 -2.65 -1.98 8.73
CA LEU A 418 -3.57 -3.10 8.97
C LEU A 418 -2.90 -4.47 8.81
N LYS A 419 -1.81 -4.57 8.06
CA LYS A 419 -1.17 -5.84 7.71
C LYS A 419 -0.68 -6.64 8.93
N ALA A 420 -0.18 -5.97 9.97
CA ALA A 420 0.36 -6.63 11.16
C ALA A 420 -0.70 -7.43 11.95
N VAL A 421 -1.97 -7.06 11.85
CA VAL A 421 -3.05 -7.71 12.60
C VAL A 421 -3.86 -8.72 11.78
N LEU A 422 -3.50 -8.93 10.52
CA LEU A 422 -4.18 -9.92 9.69
C LEU A 422 -3.92 -11.34 10.22
N PRO A 423 -4.92 -12.24 10.15
CA PRO A 423 -4.72 -13.66 10.39
C PRO A 423 -3.78 -14.25 9.35
N SER A 424 -3.11 -15.35 9.66
CA SER A 424 -2.33 -16.11 8.68
C SER A 424 -3.25 -16.71 7.60
N ALA A 425 -2.67 -17.16 6.48
CA ALA A 425 -3.44 -17.83 5.43
C ALA A 425 -4.01 -19.18 5.90
N GLU A 426 -3.36 -19.83 6.87
CA GLU A 426 -3.82 -21.09 7.47
C GLU A 426 -5.01 -20.87 8.39
N GLU A 427 -5.04 -19.75 9.14
CA GLU A 427 -6.14 -19.39 10.02
C GLU A 427 -7.38 -18.86 9.27
N PHE A 428 -7.14 -18.13 8.17
CA PHE A 428 -8.19 -17.50 7.38
C PHE A 428 -7.82 -17.46 5.89
N ASN A 429 -8.22 -18.48 5.15
CA ASN A 429 -7.81 -18.74 3.76
C ASN A 429 -8.61 -17.91 2.74
N TYR A 430 -8.75 -16.60 2.97
CA TYR A 430 -9.39 -15.68 2.03
C TYR A 430 -8.41 -14.64 1.52
N SER A 431 -8.57 -14.24 0.27
CA SER A 431 -8.07 -12.97 -0.22
C SER A 431 -8.97 -11.86 0.27
N ILE A 432 -8.38 -10.78 0.78
CA ILE A 432 -9.10 -9.68 1.43
C ILE A 432 -8.88 -8.42 0.60
N ARG A 433 -9.96 -7.83 0.08
CA ARG A 433 -9.89 -6.53 -0.57
C ARG A 433 -10.66 -5.50 0.26
N VAL A 434 -9.97 -4.44 0.68
CA VAL A 434 -10.55 -3.30 1.38
C VAL A 434 -10.54 -2.08 0.45
N VAL A 435 -11.67 -1.39 0.37
CA VAL A 435 -11.79 -0.14 -0.39
C VAL A 435 -12.30 0.95 0.55
N SER A 436 -11.55 2.03 0.65
CA SER A 436 -11.93 3.22 1.43
C SER A 436 -12.39 4.33 0.51
N GLU A 437 -13.68 4.66 0.57
CA GLU A 437 -14.30 5.78 -0.12
C GLU A 437 -14.40 6.97 0.84
N ILE A 438 -13.65 8.03 0.58
CA ILE A 438 -13.66 9.22 1.44
C ILE A 438 -14.87 10.07 1.08
N CYS A 439 -15.77 10.25 2.04
CA CYS A 439 -17.00 11.03 1.87
C CYS A 439 -16.82 12.48 2.31
N GLU A 440 -16.03 12.71 3.38
CA GLU A 440 -15.68 14.06 3.86
C GLU A 440 -14.21 14.09 4.30
N SER A 441 -13.52 15.22 4.09
CA SER A 441 -12.11 15.36 4.45
C SER A 441 -11.79 16.75 5.04
N ASN A 442 -11.46 16.75 6.33
CA ASN A 442 -10.87 17.86 7.04
C ASN A 442 -9.81 17.36 8.03
N GLY A 443 -8.65 16.98 7.50
CA GLY A 443 -7.55 16.36 8.26
C GLY A 443 -7.58 14.84 8.27
N SER A 444 -6.45 14.26 7.90
CA SER A 444 -6.10 12.83 7.87
C SER A 444 -7.22 11.81 7.58
N SER A 445 -7.68 11.81 6.34
CA SER A 445 -8.57 10.78 5.81
C SER A 445 -7.91 9.40 5.72
N SER A 446 -6.57 9.33 5.61
CA SER A 446 -5.84 8.05 5.64
C SER A 446 -5.94 7.35 7.00
N MET A 447 -5.94 8.10 8.11
CA MET A 447 -6.11 7.52 9.45
C MET A 447 -7.57 7.12 9.70
N ALA A 448 -8.54 7.83 9.13
CA ALA A 448 -9.93 7.37 9.08
C ALA A 448 -10.07 6.06 8.30
N SER A 449 -9.33 5.90 7.20
CA SER A 449 -9.28 4.66 6.41
C SER A 449 -8.68 3.49 7.19
N VAL A 450 -7.69 3.72 8.06
CA VAL A 450 -7.14 2.70 8.96
C VAL A 450 -8.21 2.21 9.93
N CYS A 451 -8.88 3.13 10.64
CA CYS A 451 -9.94 2.77 11.60
C CYS A 451 -11.12 2.08 10.89
N GLY A 452 -11.62 2.67 9.80
CA GLY A 452 -12.72 2.10 9.01
C GLY A 452 -12.36 0.76 8.37
N GLY A 453 -11.10 0.57 7.92
CA GLY A 453 -10.59 -0.68 7.37
C GLY A 453 -10.57 -1.80 8.40
N CYS A 454 -10.07 -1.53 9.60
CA CYS A 454 -10.16 -2.44 10.74
C CYS A 454 -11.61 -2.86 11.01
N LEU A 455 -12.50 -1.90 11.14
CA LEU A 455 -13.92 -2.13 11.45
C LEU A 455 -14.66 -2.87 10.32
N SER A 456 -14.39 -2.56 9.05
CA SER A 456 -15.05 -3.23 7.92
C SER A 456 -14.58 -4.67 7.74
N MET A 457 -13.32 -4.98 8.07
CA MET A 457 -12.81 -6.36 8.08
C MET A 457 -13.44 -7.17 9.20
N LEU A 458 -13.56 -6.61 10.40
CA LEU A 458 -14.27 -7.26 11.53
C LEU A 458 -15.75 -7.49 11.18
N ASP A 459 -16.40 -6.52 10.51
CA ASP A 459 -17.79 -6.65 10.03
C ASP A 459 -17.95 -7.75 8.97
N ALA A 460 -16.90 -8.00 8.17
CA ALA A 460 -16.86 -9.09 7.20
C ALA A 460 -16.58 -10.48 7.80
N GLY A 461 -16.23 -10.54 9.08
CA GLY A 461 -15.88 -11.78 9.77
C GLY A 461 -14.39 -12.14 9.70
N VAL A 462 -13.51 -11.20 9.36
CA VAL A 462 -12.06 -11.42 9.39
C VAL A 462 -11.59 -11.46 10.84
N PRO A 463 -10.96 -12.56 11.32
CA PRO A 463 -10.50 -12.67 12.69
C PRO A 463 -9.16 -11.93 12.87
N LEU A 464 -9.23 -10.59 12.92
CA LEU A 464 -8.05 -9.77 13.18
C LEU A 464 -7.47 -10.10 14.55
N LYS A 465 -6.14 -10.08 14.66
CA LYS A 465 -5.43 -10.34 15.94
C LYS A 465 -5.69 -9.27 16.98
N ASP A 466 -5.93 -8.04 16.55
CA ASP A 466 -6.17 -6.88 17.41
C ASP A 466 -6.85 -5.76 16.63
N TYR A 467 -7.40 -4.77 17.32
CA TYR A 467 -7.88 -3.52 16.71
C TYR A 467 -6.72 -2.60 16.37
N VAL A 468 -6.85 -1.89 15.23
CA VAL A 468 -5.89 -0.87 14.82
C VAL A 468 -6.58 0.47 14.67
N ALA A 469 -6.05 1.48 15.34
CA ALA A 469 -6.45 2.87 15.16
C ALA A 469 -5.30 3.70 14.62
N GLY A 470 -5.64 4.78 13.95
CA GLY A 470 -4.68 5.75 13.42
C GLY A 470 -5.01 7.17 13.83
N VAL A 471 -3.99 7.97 14.13
CA VAL A 471 -4.10 9.38 14.50
C VAL A 471 -3.07 10.20 13.72
N ALA A 472 -3.43 11.42 13.32
CA ALA A 472 -2.53 12.38 12.71
C ALA A 472 -2.16 13.46 13.71
N MET A 473 -0.87 13.63 13.91
CA MET A 473 -0.26 14.63 14.77
C MET A 473 0.29 15.77 13.94
N GLY A 474 0.25 16.98 14.48
CA GLY A 474 0.91 18.15 13.91
C GLY A 474 1.91 18.75 14.86
N LEU A 475 2.68 19.70 14.33
CA LEU A 475 3.66 20.46 15.09
C LEU A 475 3.57 21.94 14.69
N ILE A 476 3.57 22.79 15.69
CA ILE A 476 3.84 24.23 15.52
C ILE A 476 5.13 24.54 16.28
N LYS A 477 6.12 25.09 15.59
CA LYS A 477 7.43 25.40 16.17
C LYS A 477 7.88 26.80 15.77
N GLU A 478 8.18 27.68 16.76
CA GLU A 478 8.76 28.99 16.56
C GLU A 478 9.96 29.14 17.50
N GLY A 479 11.14 29.22 16.92
CA GLY A 479 12.38 29.22 17.68
C GLY A 479 12.50 27.98 18.58
N ASN A 480 12.55 28.19 19.89
CA ASN A 480 12.65 27.12 20.90
C ASN A 480 11.28 26.68 21.45
N LYS A 481 10.19 27.38 21.09
CA LYS A 481 8.83 26.99 21.51
C LYS A 481 8.23 26.03 20.50
N PHE A 482 7.55 25.02 20.99
CA PHE A 482 6.79 24.10 20.14
C PHE A 482 5.52 23.60 20.82
N ALA A 483 4.54 23.22 20.04
CA ALA A 483 3.34 22.54 20.47
C ALA A 483 3.03 21.37 19.53
N VAL A 484 2.77 20.20 20.09
CA VAL A 484 2.30 19.03 19.36
C VAL A 484 0.78 19.02 19.38
N LEU A 485 0.14 18.77 18.24
CA LEU A 485 -1.30 18.76 18.07
C LEU A 485 -1.77 17.34 17.77
N THR A 486 -2.77 16.86 18.52
CA THR A 486 -3.43 15.57 18.26
C THR A 486 -4.62 15.75 17.32
N ASP A 487 -4.77 14.86 16.35
CA ASP A 487 -5.88 14.84 15.41
C ASP A 487 -6.06 16.20 14.71
N ILE A 488 -5.08 16.52 13.86
CA ILE A 488 -5.02 17.80 13.15
C ILE A 488 -6.12 17.97 12.10
N LEU A 489 -6.57 19.21 11.96
CA LEU A 489 -7.41 19.65 10.86
C LEU A 489 -6.59 19.84 9.57
N GLY A 490 -7.28 19.94 8.41
CA GLY A 490 -6.62 20.25 7.14
C GLY A 490 -5.88 21.59 7.16
N ASP A 491 -6.47 22.62 7.78
CA ASP A 491 -5.85 23.94 7.93
C ASP A 491 -4.60 23.85 8.82
N GLU A 492 -4.63 23.07 9.90
CA GLU A 492 -3.49 22.87 10.81
C GLU A 492 -2.36 22.04 10.17
N ASP A 493 -2.69 21.08 9.28
CA ASP A 493 -1.70 20.43 8.43
C ASP A 493 -1.04 21.45 7.49
N HIS A 494 -1.84 22.28 6.84
CA HIS A 494 -1.34 23.25 5.85
C HIS A 494 -0.46 24.35 6.47
N LEU A 495 -0.86 24.85 7.63
CA LEU A 495 -0.18 25.93 8.36
C LEU A 495 0.89 25.46 9.35
N GLY A 496 1.00 24.14 9.56
CA GLY A 496 1.92 23.54 10.52
C GLY A 496 3.24 23.09 9.91
N ASP A 497 4.14 22.64 10.78
CA ASP A 497 5.53 22.31 10.48
C ASP A 497 5.77 20.79 10.30
N MET A 498 4.81 19.95 10.67
CA MET A 498 4.90 18.49 10.61
C MET A 498 3.52 17.87 10.36
N ASP A 499 3.45 16.88 9.51
CA ASP A 499 2.37 15.90 9.39
C ASP A 499 2.91 14.53 9.84
N PHE A 500 2.43 14.04 10.98
CA PHE A 500 2.92 12.84 11.60
C PHE A 500 1.77 11.86 11.88
N LYS A 501 1.69 10.80 11.09
CA LYS A 501 0.66 9.78 11.20
C LYS A 501 1.19 8.56 11.92
N VAL A 502 0.50 8.14 12.97
CA VAL A 502 0.82 6.96 13.76
C VAL A 502 -0.38 6.04 13.81
N ALA A 503 -0.21 4.81 13.39
CA ALA A 503 -1.20 3.76 13.49
C ALA A 503 -0.67 2.59 14.34
N GLY A 504 -1.55 1.93 15.07
CA GLY A 504 -1.17 0.78 15.89
C GLY A 504 -2.33 0.22 16.71
N THR A 505 -1.99 -0.85 17.42
CA THR A 505 -2.86 -1.54 18.37
C THR A 505 -2.65 -0.98 19.79
N GLU A 506 -3.28 -1.58 20.80
CA GLU A 506 -2.95 -1.30 22.21
C GLU A 506 -1.50 -1.69 22.54
N ASN A 507 -0.95 -2.68 21.84
CA ASN A 507 0.34 -3.30 22.14
C ASN A 507 1.53 -2.66 21.42
N GLY A 508 1.31 -1.82 20.41
CA GLY A 508 2.39 -1.17 19.69
C GLY A 508 2.01 -0.55 18.35
N VAL A 509 2.99 0.07 17.72
CA VAL A 509 2.88 0.75 16.43
C VAL A 509 2.92 -0.26 15.29
N THR A 510 2.03 -0.10 14.31
CA THR A 510 1.99 -0.92 13.07
C THR A 510 2.42 -0.14 11.84
N ALA A 511 2.23 1.17 11.84
CA ALA A 511 2.75 2.04 10.77
C ALA A 511 3.00 3.46 11.30
N LEU A 512 4.01 4.10 10.71
CA LEU A 512 4.38 5.46 11.02
C LEU A 512 4.76 6.16 9.72
N GLN A 513 4.22 7.36 9.50
CA GLN A 513 4.59 8.23 8.39
C GLN A 513 4.76 9.64 8.90
N MET A 514 5.92 10.26 8.62
CA MET A 514 6.23 11.60 9.03
C MET A 514 6.77 12.43 7.87
N ASP A 515 6.24 13.61 7.73
CA ASP A 515 6.68 14.63 6.79
C ASP A 515 6.97 15.92 7.56
N ILE A 516 8.20 16.41 7.45
CA ILE A 516 8.64 17.65 8.07
C ILE A 516 8.73 18.73 7.01
N LYS A 517 8.15 19.90 7.30
CA LYS A 517 8.09 21.05 6.38
C LYS A 517 9.12 22.14 6.72
N ILE A 518 9.85 21.97 7.80
CA ILE A 518 10.95 22.83 8.27
C ILE A 518 12.29 22.09 8.15
N GLU A 519 13.39 22.72 8.54
CA GLU A 519 14.75 22.15 8.42
C GLU A 519 14.98 20.87 9.24
N GLY A 520 14.00 20.46 10.04
CA GLY A 520 13.97 19.20 10.79
C GLY A 520 13.50 19.34 12.23
N ILE A 521 13.36 18.20 12.90
CA ILE A 521 12.96 18.09 14.30
C ILE A 521 13.98 17.33 15.13
N THR A 522 13.98 17.59 16.43
CA THR A 522 14.84 16.91 17.40
C THR A 522 14.21 15.60 17.90
N ALA A 523 15.02 14.72 18.49
CA ALA A 523 14.55 13.51 19.14
C ALA A 523 13.53 13.80 20.26
N GLU A 524 13.70 14.90 21.00
CA GLU A 524 12.78 15.35 22.05
C GLU A 524 11.38 15.65 21.50
N ILE A 525 11.31 16.40 20.39
CA ILE A 525 10.02 16.70 19.71
C ILE A 525 9.35 15.42 19.23
N MET A 526 10.12 14.50 18.63
CA MET A 526 9.61 13.22 18.14
C MET A 526 9.11 12.34 19.29
N GLN A 527 9.82 12.29 20.40
CA GLN A 527 9.40 11.57 21.59
C GLN A 527 8.10 12.14 22.17
N ALA A 528 7.98 13.46 22.27
CA ALA A 528 6.75 14.12 22.70
C ALA A 528 5.58 13.82 21.76
N ALA A 529 5.81 13.86 20.44
CA ALA A 529 4.80 13.55 19.44
C ALA A 529 4.34 12.09 19.50
N LEU A 530 5.24 11.13 19.66
CA LEU A 530 4.91 9.70 19.82
C LEU A 530 4.12 9.44 21.10
N ALA A 531 4.52 10.02 22.22
CA ALA A 531 3.81 9.88 23.49
C ALA A 531 2.36 10.44 23.40
N GLN A 532 2.19 11.60 22.81
CA GLN A 532 0.88 12.21 22.62
C GLN A 532 0.03 11.46 21.55
N ALA A 533 0.66 10.90 20.51
CA ALA A 533 0.00 10.02 19.55
C ALA A 533 -0.50 8.73 20.19
N HIS A 534 0.25 8.17 21.15
CA HIS A 534 -0.18 7.01 21.91
C HIS A 534 -1.48 7.30 22.68
N GLU A 535 -1.55 8.45 23.41
CA GLU A 535 -2.78 8.85 24.11
C GLU A 535 -3.97 8.98 23.16
N GLY A 536 -3.78 9.65 22.00
CA GLY A 536 -4.81 9.82 20.99
C GLY A 536 -5.27 8.48 20.39
N ARG A 537 -4.32 7.56 20.12
CA ARG A 537 -4.60 6.23 19.61
C ARG A 537 -5.41 5.39 20.61
N MET A 538 -5.02 5.40 21.90
CA MET A 538 -5.77 4.70 22.95
C MET A 538 -7.20 5.22 23.07
N HIS A 539 -7.41 6.54 22.98
CA HIS A 539 -8.75 7.12 22.98
C HIS A 539 -9.58 6.61 21.79
N ILE A 540 -9.01 6.59 20.58
CA ILE A 540 -9.70 6.12 19.37
C ILE A 540 -10.03 4.63 19.47
N LEU A 541 -9.09 3.79 19.92
CA LEU A 541 -9.29 2.35 20.15
C LEU A 541 -10.44 2.12 21.15
N GLY A 542 -10.45 2.85 22.27
CA GLY A 542 -11.55 2.78 23.24
C GLY A 542 -12.90 3.09 22.61
N LYS A 543 -12.99 4.09 21.73
CA LYS A 543 -14.22 4.40 20.99
C LYS A 543 -14.60 3.32 19.99
N MET A 544 -13.64 2.71 19.32
CA MET A 544 -13.90 1.59 18.40
C MET A 544 -14.46 0.38 19.16
N HIS A 545 -13.89 0.00 20.30
CA HIS A 545 -14.41 -1.07 21.15
C HIS A 545 -15.80 -0.77 21.70
N GLU A 546 -16.02 0.46 22.21
CA GLU A 546 -17.31 0.88 22.76
C GLU A 546 -18.45 0.77 21.74
N MET A 547 -18.19 1.15 20.47
CA MET A 547 -19.23 1.30 19.44
C MET A 547 -19.38 0.07 18.53
N ALA A 548 -18.31 -0.71 18.32
CA ALA A 548 -18.31 -1.86 17.43
C ALA A 548 -18.38 -3.21 18.17
N GLY A 549 -18.18 -3.23 19.49
CA GLY A 549 -18.09 -4.46 20.30
C GLY A 549 -16.73 -5.15 20.13
N ASP A 550 -16.63 -6.36 20.66
CA ASP A 550 -15.39 -7.13 20.65
C ASP A 550 -15.42 -8.24 19.58
N GLY A 551 -14.36 -8.30 18.78
CA GLY A 551 -14.09 -9.37 17.85
C GLY A 551 -14.79 -9.30 16.49
N ALA A 552 -14.52 -10.31 15.66
CA ALA A 552 -15.09 -10.44 14.32
C ALA A 552 -16.54 -10.93 14.40
N LYS A 553 -17.38 -10.40 13.50
CA LYS A 553 -18.74 -10.92 13.28
C LYS A 553 -18.69 -12.26 12.54
N GLU A 554 -19.86 -12.90 12.42
CA GLU A 554 -20.00 -14.03 11.52
C GLU A 554 -19.77 -13.61 10.07
N LEU A 555 -19.25 -14.53 9.25
CA LEU A 555 -19.08 -14.30 7.81
C LEU A 555 -20.42 -13.89 7.18
N SER A 556 -20.40 -12.83 6.38
CA SER A 556 -21.54 -12.37 5.60
C SER A 556 -22.14 -13.52 4.78
N VAL A 557 -23.47 -13.53 4.66
CA VAL A 557 -24.18 -14.50 3.80
C VAL A 557 -23.78 -14.37 2.31
N TRP A 558 -23.22 -13.24 1.93
CA TRP A 558 -22.75 -12.96 0.57
C TRP A 558 -21.29 -13.35 0.34
N ALA A 559 -20.52 -13.58 1.41
CA ALA A 559 -19.15 -14.03 1.30
C ALA A 559 -19.10 -15.51 0.88
N PRO A 560 -18.18 -15.89 -0.02
CA PRO A 560 -18.05 -17.29 -0.42
C PRO A 560 -17.65 -18.13 0.79
N ARG A 561 -18.30 -19.29 0.96
CA ARG A 561 -17.86 -20.32 1.92
C ARG A 561 -16.77 -21.13 1.26
N LEU A 562 -15.69 -21.38 1.97
CA LEU A 562 -14.58 -22.20 1.49
C LEU A 562 -14.65 -23.59 2.11
N LEU A 563 -14.80 -24.60 1.26
CA LEU A 563 -14.73 -26.00 1.63
C LEU A 563 -13.40 -26.57 1.14
N THR A 564 -12.55 -27.02 2.05
CA THR A 564 -11.25 -27.57 1.70
C THR A 564 -11.25 -29.09 1.86
N ILE A 565 -10.76 -29.80 0.83
CA ILE A 565 -10.55 -31.25 0.84
C ILE A 565 -9.13 -31.56 0.41
N LYS A 566 -8.67 -32.76 0.75
CA LYS A 566 -7.35 -33.25 0.35
C LYS A 566 -7.52 -34.43 -0.60
N ILE A 567 -6.92 -34.37 -1.78
CA ILE A 567 -6.88 -35.48 -2.74
C ILE A 567 -5.44 -35.99 -2.90
N ASN A 568 -5.28 -37.19 -3.44
CA ASN A 568 -3.95 -37.68 -3.81
C ASN A 568 -3.37 -36.78 -4.92
N PRO A 569 -2.16 -36.24 -4.79
CA PRO A 569 -1.51 -35.39 -5.80
C PRO A 569 -1.44 -36.01 -7.18
N GLU A 570 -1.33 -37.35 -7.28
CA GLU A 570 -1.34 -38.07 -8.56
C GLU A 570 -2.67 -37.94 -9.31
N LYS A 571 -3.78 -37.68 -8.60
CA LYS A 571 -5.14 -37.50 -9.15
C LYS A 571 -5.45 -36.06 -9.59
N ILE A 572 -4.58 -35.10 -9.31
CA ILE A 572 -4.77 -33.70 -9.73
C ILE A 572 -5.03 -33.60 -11.22
N ARG A 573 -4.32 -34.39 -12.02
CA ARG A 573 -4.49 -34.44 -13.48
C ARG A 573 -5.87 -34.91 -13.91
N ASP A 574 -6.48 -35.83 -13.17
CA ASP A 574 -7.81 -36.35 -13.45
C ASP A 574 -8.88 -35.29 -13.19
N VAL A 575 -8.74 -34.53 -12.11
CA VAL A 575 -9.64 -33.41 -11.74
C VAL A 575 -9.48 -32.22 -12.69
N ILE A 576 -8.26 -31.90 -13.10
CA ILE A 576 -8.01 -30.84 -14.08
C ILE A 576 -8.51 -31.24 -15.47
N GLY A 577 -8.22 -32.46 -15.86
CA GLY A 577 -8.54 -32.99 -17.19
C GLY A 577 -7.67 -32.39 -18.30
N LYS A 578 -7.81 -32.93 -19.51
CA LYS A 578 -7.04 -32.50 -20.69
C LYS A 578 -7.30 -31.01 -21.00
N GLY A 579 -6.26 -30.18 -20.89
CA GLY A 579 -6.37 -28.73 -21.12
C GLY A 579 -7.34 -28.01 -20.18
N GLY A 580 -7.60 -28.58 -18.99
CA GLY A 580 -8.49 -27.98 -17.98
C GLY A 580 -10.00 -28.21 -18.25
N ALA A 581 -10.36 -29.14 -19.13
CA ALA A 581 -11.76 -29.36 -19.53
C ALA A 581 -12.63 -29.87 -18.37
N THR A 582 -12.11 -30.79 -17.54
CA THR A 582 -12.87 -31.41 -16.44
C THR A 582 -13.16 -30.37 -15.36
N ILE A 583 -12.14 -29.62 -14.92
CA ILE A 583 -12.33 -28.58 -13.88
C ILE A 583 -13.26 -27.46 -14.34
N ARG A 584 -13.16 -27.03 -15.61
CA ARG A 584 -14.10 -26.03 -16.16
C ARG A 584 -15.54 -26.57 -16.18
N GLY A 585 -15.72 -27.81 -16.62
CA GLY A 585 -17.04 -28.46 -16.60
C GLY A 585 -17.61 -28.59 -15.19
N LEU A 586 -16.79 -28.90 -14.19
CA LEU A 586 -17.18 -28.93 -12.78
C LEU A 586 -17.61 -27.54 -12.29
N CYS A 587 -16.84 -26.49 -12.60
CA CYS A 587 -17.19 -25.12 -12.22
C CYS A 587 -18.50 -24.66 -12.87
N GLU A 588 -18.72 -24.98 -14.16
CA GLU A 588 -19.97 -24.67 -14.87
C GLU A 588 -21.17 -25.45 -14.32
N GLU A 589 -21.02 -26.75 -14.06
CA GLU A 589 -22.07 -27.63 -13.54
C GLU A 589 -22.51 -27.24 -12.13
N THR A 590 -21.56 -26.92 -11.26
CA THR A 590 -21.81 -26.64 -9.85
C THR A 590 -22.02 -25.17 -9.53
N GLY A 591 -21.53 -24.26 -10.40
CA GLY A 591 -21.48 -22.83 -10.14
C GLY A 591 -20.49 -22.43 -9.04
N CYS A 592 -19.57 -23.37 -8.68
CA CYS A 592 -18.54 -23.16 -7.69
C CYS A 592 -17.22 -22.72 -8.36
N GLN A 593 -16.39 -21.98 -7.62
CA GLN A 593 -15.00 -21.77 -7.98
C GLN A 593 -14.15 -22.85 -7.31
N ILE A 594 -13.26 -23.49 -8.07
CA ILE A 594 -12.46 -24.62 -7.58
C ILE A 594 -10.97 -24.32 -7.84
N ASP A 595 -10.19 -24.33 -6.77
CA ASP A 595 -8.73 -24.15 -6.78
C ASP A 595 -8.05 -25.44 -6.34
N ILE A 596 -6.95 -25.82 -7.01
CA ILE A 596 -6.20 -27.04 -6.72
C ILE A 596 -4.73 -26.65 -6.56
N GLU A 597 -4.14 -27.05 -5.42
CA GLU A 597 -2.72 -26.86 -5.15
C GLU A 597 -1.92 -28.13 -5.49
N ASP A 598 -0.62 -27.95 -5.74
CA ASP A 598 0.28 -29.05 -6.16
C ASP A 598 0.40 -30.17 -5.10
N ASP A 599 0.12 -29.85 -3.84
CA ASP A 599 0.12 -30.80 -2.73
C ASP A 599 -1.18 -31.62 -2.61
N GLY A 600 -2.14 -31.40 -3.52
CA GLY A 600 -3.46 -32.05 -3.54
C GLY A 600 -4.53 -31.38 -2.68
N THR A 601 -4.28 -30.19 -2.13
CA THR A 601 -5.31 -29.41 -1.47
C THR A 601 -6.27 -28.83 -2.52
N VAL A 602 -7.56 -29.08 -2.37
CA VAL A 602 -8.62 -28.54 -3.23
C VAL A 602 -9.51 -27.64 -2.40
N THR A 603 -9.63 -26.38 -2.81
CA THR A 603 -10.51 -25.39 -2.20
C THR A 603 -11.70 -25.14 -3.12
N ILE A 604 -12.90 -25.35 -2.59
CA ILE A 604 -14.17 -25.15 -3.28
C ILE A 604 -14.85 -23.92 -2.64
N ALA A 605 -15.07 -22.88 -3.44
CA ALA A 605 -15.71 -21.66 -2.99
C ALA A 605 -17.12 -21.51 -3.57
N SER A 606 -18.11 -21.29 -2.72
CA SER A 606 -19.50 -21.09 -3.11
C SER A 606 -20.27 -20.29 -2.04
N ASN A 607 -21.24 -19.51 -2.47
CA ASN A 607 -22.24 -18.87 -1.57
C ASN A 607 -23.35 -19.85 -1.18
N ASP A 608 -23.38 -21.05 -1.77
CA ASP A 608 -24.38 -22.09 -1.59
C ASP A 608 -23.71 -23.36 -1.08
N THR A 609 -24.02 -23.74 0.15
CA THR A 609 -23.42 -24.93 0.81
C THR A 609 -23.78 -26.23 0.09
N GLU A 610 -24.99 -26.35 -0.47
CA GLU A 610 -25.42 -27.56 -1.18
C GLU A 610 -24.62 -27.75 -2.46
N ARG A 611 -24.34 -26.65 -3.18
CA ARG A 611 -23.51 -26.66 -4.37
C ARG A 611 -22.05 -27.00 -4.06
N ALA A 612 -21.52 -26.48 -2.96
CA ALA A 612 -20.16 -26.80 -2.51
C ALA A 612 -20.02 -28.30 -2.16
N GLU A 613 -20.97 -28.87 -1.44
CA GLU A 613 -20.99 -30.30 -1.11
C GLU A 613 -21.18 -31.15 -2.35
N PHE A 614 -21.98 -30.73 -3.32
CA PHE A 614 -22.12 -31.38 -4.59
C PHE A 614 -20.82 -31.41 -5.39
N ALA A 615 -20.12 -30.24 -5.46
CA ALA A 615 -18.82 -30.15 -6.11
C ALA A 615 -17.77 -31.04 -5.43
N LYS A 616 -17.74 -31.08 -4.10
CA LYS A 616 -16.89 -31.98 -3.31
C LYS A 616 -17.13 -33.43 -3.69
N LYS A 617 -18.39 -33.84 -3.68
CA LYS A 617 -18.77 -35.23 -4.04
C LYS A 617 -18.31 -35.56 -5.45
N ARG A 618 -18.49 -34.66 -6.43
CA ARG A 618 -18.02 -34.89 -7.81
C ARG A 618 -16.50 -35.06 -7.89
N ILE A 619 -15.74 -34.30 -7.11
CA ILE A 619 -14.26 -34.42 -7.05
C ILE A 619 -13.87 -35.73 -6.37
N GLU A 620 -14.54 -36.13 -5.28
CA GLU A 620 -14.32 -37.40 -4.60
C GLU A 620 -14.60 -38.57 -5.55
N ASP A 621 -15.69 -38.53 -6.33
CA ASP A 621 -16.03 -39.55 -7.32
C ASP A 621 -14.95 -39.68 -8.42
N ILE A 622 -14.40 -38.58 -8.91
CA ILE A 622 -13.33 -38.56 -9.92
C ILE A 622 -12.01 -39.12 -9.35
N THR A 623 -11.72 -38.82 -8.09
CA THR A 623 -10.45 -39.20 -7.44
C THR A 623 -10.51 -40.56 -6.74
N ALA A 624 -11.73 -41.11 -6.51
CA ALA A 624 -11.94 -42.40 -5.88
C ALA A 624 -11.22 -43.52 -6.63
N ASP A 625 -10.52 -44.37 -5.91
CA ASP A 625 -9.92 -45.57 -6.47
C ASP A 625 -10.83 -46.76 -6.24
N VAL A 626 -10.78 -47.70 -7.20
CA VAL A 626 -11.49 -48.99 -7.09
C VAL A 626 -10.75 -49.84 -6.08
N GLU A 627 -11.45 -50.27 -5.02
CA GLU A 627 -10.89 -51.05 -3.92
C GLU A 627 -11.21 -52.55 -4.04
N VAL A 628 -10.21 -53.38 -3.84
CA VAL A 628 -10.40 -54.84 -3.80
C VAL A 628 -11.27 -55.22 -2.59
N GLY A 629 -12.24 -56.08 -2.80
CA GLY A 629 -13.18 -56.54 -1.78
C GLY A 629 -14.44 -55.69 -1.65
N LYS A 630 -14.47 -54.47 -2.23
CA LYS A 630 -15.62 -53.60 -2.21
C LYS A 630 -16.66 -53.93 -3.26
N ILE A 631 -17.92 -53.71 -2.95
CA ILE A 631 -19.06 -53.94 -3.84
C ILE A 631 -19.39 -52.62 -4.53
N TYR A 632 -19.54 -52.66 -5.84
CA TYR A 632 -19.98 -51.55 -6.67
C TYR A 632 -21.26 -51.90 -7.41
N GLU A 633 -22.07 -50.92 -7.68
CA GLU A 633 -23.27 -51.01 -8.49
C GLU A 633 -23.11 -50.09 -9.70
N GLY A 634 -23.17 -50.66 -10.90
CA GLY A 634 -22.93 -49.91 -12.10
C GLY A 634 -23.49 -50.56 -13.37
N PRO A 635 -23.59 -49.80 -14.49
CA PRO A 635 -24.16 -50.25 -15.72
C PRO A 635 -23.19 -51.19 -16.46
N VAL A 636 -23.76 -52.18 -17.16
CA VAL A 636 -23.06 -52.94 -18.18
C VAL A 636 -22.77 -52.03 -19.37
N VAL A 637 -21.53 -51.65 -19.54
CA VAL A 637 -21.07 -50.70 -20.59
C VAL A 637 -20.99 -51.41 -21.93
N LYS A 638 -20.49 -52.68 -21.93
CA LYS A 638 -20.31 -53.48 -23.14
C LYS A 638 -20.30 -54.97 -22.82
N LEU A 639 -20.97 -55.76 -23.69
CA LEU A 639 -20.87 -57.22 -23.67
C LEU A 639 -19.73 -57.71 -24.58
N LEU A 640 -19.02 -58.72 -24.09
CA LEU A 640 -17.93 -59.40 -24.79
C LEU A 640 -18.21 -60.92 -24.78
N ASP A 641 -17.63 -61.66 -25.71
CA ASP A 641 -17.83 -63.16 -25.80
C ASP A 641 -17.38 -63.89 -24.52
N PHE A 642 -16.43 -63.31 -23.80
CA PHE A 642 -15.83 -63.89 -22.60
C PHE A 642 -16.18 -63.11 -21.27
N GLY A 643 -17.10 -62.16 -21.32
CA GLY A 643 -17.49 -61.44 -20.15
C GLY A 643 -18.24 -60.14 -20.47
N ALA A 644 -18.28 -59.22 -19.50
CA ALA A 644 -18.88 -57.89 -19.64
C ALA A 644 -17.97 -56.82 -19.02
N ILE A 645 -18.00 -55.60 -19.58
CA ILE A 645 -17.39 -54.43 -19.01
C ILE A 645 -18.45 -53.72 -18.18
N ILE A 646 -18.16 -53.53 -16.89
CA ILE A 646 -19.06 -52.86 -15.94
C ILE A 646 -18.44 -51.55 -15.55
N GLY A 647 -19.18 -50.44 -15.66
CA GLY A 647 -18.79 -49.13 -15.14
C GLY A 647 -18.87 -49.15 -13.61
N LEU A 648 -17.75 -48.88 -12.93
CA LEU A 648 -17.67 -48.92 -11.47
C LEU A 648 -17.71 -47.50 -10.85
N LEU A 649 -16.94 -46.62 -11.43
CA LEU A 649 -16.81 -45.21 -11.06
C LEU A 649 -16.66 -44.37 -12.34
N PRO A 650 -16.89 -43.06 -12.32
CA PRO A 650 -16.66 -42.19 -13.48
C PRO A 650 -15.29 -42.40 -14.12
N GLY A 651 -15.29 -42.92 -15.40
CA GLY A 651 -14.06 -43.19 -16.14
C GLY A 651 -13.30 -44.46 -15.71
N LYS A 652 -13.84 -45.29 -14.82
CA LYS A 652 -13.22 -46.54 -14.34
C LYS A 652 -14.14 -47.73 -14.54
N ASP A 653 -13.75 -48.60 -15.44
CA ASP A 653 -14.48 -49.82 -15.80
C ASP A 653 -13.75 -51.06 -15.29
N GLY A 654 -14.48 -52.10 -15.02
CA GLY A 654 -13.92 -53.37 -14.62
C GLY A 654 -14.42 -54.50 -15.54
N LEU A 655 -13.64 -55.57 -15.62
CA LEU A 655 -13.98 -56.76 -16.38
C LEU A 655 -14.66 -57.80 -15.48
N LEU A 656 -15.92 -58.12 -15.79
CA LEU A 656 -16.65 -59.25 -15.25
C LEU A 656 -16.51 -60.43 -16.22
N HIS A 657 -15.61 -61.35 -15.88
CA HIS A 657 -15.40 -62.55 -16.71
C HIS A 657 -16.61 -63.47 -16.64
N ILE A 658 -16.92 -64.18 -17.74
CA ILE A 658 -18.07 -65.09 -17.86
C ILE A 658 -18.15 -66.11 -16.71
N SER A 659 -17.03 -66.60 -16.20
CA SER A 659 -16.97 -67.57 -15.08
C SER A 659 -17.28 -66.95 -13.71
N GLN A 660 -17.44 -65.62 -13.63
CA GLN A 660 -17.71 -64.88 -12.41
C GLN A 660 -19.13 -64.27 -12.36
N ILE A 661 -19.99 -64.61 -13.36
CA ILE A 661 -21.36 -64.09 -13.43
C ILE A 661 -22.29 -64.88 -12.50
N ALA A 662 -22.26 -66.25 -12.57
CA ALA A 662 -23.14 -67.11 -11.78
C ALA A 662 -22.40 -68.36 -11.25
N ASN A 663 -23.00 -69.02 -10.28
CA ASN A 663 -22.45 -70.30 -9.72
C ASN A 663 -22.53 -71.47 -10.71
N GLU A 664 -23.45 -71.39 -11.67
CA GLU A 664 -23.62 -72.42 -12.77
C GLU A 664 -22.78 -72.05 -14.00
N ARG A 665 -22.66 -72.95 -14.92
CA ARG A 665 -21.90 -72.69 -16.15
C ARG A 665 -22.67 -71.77 -17.09
N VAL A 666 -22.19 -70.56 -17.27
CA VAL A 666 -22.73 -69.61 -18.23
C VAL A 666 -22.20 -69.93 -19.63
N ASN A 667 -23.08 -70.13 -20.58
CA ASN A 667 -22.73 -70.48 -21.98
C ASN A 667 -22.60 -69.18 -22.83
N GLN A 668 -23.47 -68.21 -22.63
CA GLN A 668 -23.42 -66.91 -23.30
C GLN A 668 -23.66 -65.82 -22.27
N VAL A 669 -22.88 -64.72 -22.37
CA VAL A 669 -22.98 -63.56 -21.44
C VAL A 669 -24.33 -62.88 -21.59
N SER A 670 -24.88 -62.85 -22.82
CA SER A 670 -26.15 -62.19 -23.13
C SER A 670 -27.38 -62.91 -22.51
N ASP A 671 -27.22 -64.14 -21.99
CA ASP A 671 -28.29 -64.85 -21.29
C ASP A 671 -28.55 -64.33 -19.89
N TYR A 672 -27.54 -63.63 -19.33
CA TYR A 672 -27.55 -63.10 -17.94
C TYR A 672 -27.46 -61.57 -17.83
N LEU A 673 -26.88 -60.94 -18.85
CA LEU A 673 -26.59 -59.51 -18.81
C LEU A 673 -27.03 -58.85 -20.13
N GLN A 674 -27.49 -57.59 -20.01
CA GLN A 674 -27.80 -56.67 -21.12
C GLN A 674 -27.04 -55.38 -21.02
N GLU A 675 -26.63 -54.81 -22.14
CA GLU A 675 -26.00 -53.47 -22.16
C GLU A 675 -26.96 -52.42 -21.58
N GLY A 676 -26.44 -51.57 -20.70
CA GLY A 676 -27.24 -50.59 -19.96
C GLY A 676 -27.88 -51.12 -18.66
N GLN A 677 -27.89 -52.46 -18.43
CA GLN A 677 -28.39 -53.03 -17.18
C GLN A 677 -27.48 -52.67 -16.00
N THR A 678 -28.02 -52.19 -14.90
CA THR A 678 -27.27 -51.95 -13.66
C THR A 678 -27.11 -53.26 -12.89
N VAL A 679 -25.86 -53.58 -12.52
CA VAL A 679 -25.51 -54.83 -11.81
C VAL A 679 -24.63 -54.55 -10.61
N ARG A 680 -24.77 -55.36 -9.56
CA ARG A 680 -23.91 -55.34 -8.38
C ARG A 680 -22.75 -56.31 -8.59
N VAL A 681 -21.52 -55.83 -8.40
CA VAL A 681 -20.30 -56.61 -8.58
C VAL A 681 -19.33 -56.37 -7.43
N LYS A 682 -18.61 -57.41 -7.03
CA LYS A 682 -17.50 -57.29 -6.06
C LYS A 682 -16.18 -57.32 -6.81
N VAL A 683 -15.27 -56.38 -6.42
CA VAL A 683 -13.91 -56.36 -6.95
C VAL A 683 -13.09 -57.46 -6.29
N ILE A 684 -12.59 -58.41 -7.08
CA ILE A 684 -11.82 -59.55 -6.56
C ILE A 684 -10.31 -59.43 -6.77
N GLY A 685 -9.85 -58.39 -7.45
CA GLY A 685 -8.45 -58.11 -7.73
C GLY A 685 -8.26 -57.25 -8.97
N PHE A 686 -7.02 -57.09 -9.41
CA PHE A 686 -6.66 -56.44 -10.65
C PHE A 686 -5.97 -57.42 -11.62
N ASP A 687 -6.08 -57.19 -12.92
CA ASP A 687 -5.33 -57.93 -13.95
C ASP A 687 -3.93 -57.33 -14.16
N ASP A 688 -3.10 -57.94 -15.00
CA ASP A 688 -1.73 -57.49 -15.33
C ASP A 688 -1.66 -56.12 -16.01
N LYS A 689 -2.82 -55.61 -16.45
CA LYS A 689 -2.97 -54.26 -17.02
C LYS A 689 -3.62 -53.29 -16.05
N ASN A 690 -3.64 -53.64 -14.75
CA ASN A 690 -4.23 -52.84 -13.65
C ASN A 690 -5.72 -52.52 -13.83
N ARG A 691 -6.49 -53.43 -14.53
CA ARG A 691 -7.94 -53.29 -14.66
C ARG A 691 -8.64 -54.12 -13.58
N PRO A 692 -9.71 -53.57 -12.93
CA PRO A 692 -10.47 -54.29 -11.91
C PRO A 692 -11.08 -55.58 -12.45
N ARG A 693 -10.88 -56.68 -11.76
CA ARG A 693 -11.55 -57.94 -11.99
C ARG A 693 -12.75 -58.07 -11.07
N LEU A 694 -13.89 -58.36 -11.66
CA LEU A 694 -15.18 -58.32 -10.99
C LEU A 694 -15.78 -59.73 -10.84
N SER A 695 -16.63 -59.88 -9.81
CA SER A 695 -17.38 -61.11 -9.56
C SER A 695 -18.78 -60.77 -9.04
N MET A 696 -19.81 -61.27 -9.70
CA MET A 696 -21.18 -61.39 -9.18
C MET A 696 -21.33 -62.66 -8.32
N LYS A 697 -20.61 -63.68 -8.69
CA LYS A 697 -20.58 -64.97 -7.96
C LYS A 697 -20.11 -64.83 -6.51
N ALA A 698 -19.17 -63.89 -6.23
CA ALA A 698 -18.71 -63.63 -4.88
C ALA A 698 -19.81 -63.04 -3.96
N LEU A 699 -20.80 -62.35 -4.52
CA LEU A 699 -21.96 -61.84 -3.78
C LEU A 699 -22.97 -62.95 -3.45
N LEU A 700 -23.17 -63.90 -4.37
CA LEU A 700 -24.09 -65.03 -4.18
C LEU A 700 -23.60 -66.02 -3.11
N ASN A 701 -22.34 -66.00 -2.75
CA ASN A 701 -21.74 -66.86 -1.72
C ASN A 701 -21.66 -66.17 -0.34
N GLU A 702 -22.01 -64.88 -0.23
CA GLU A 702 -22.05 -64.10 1.02
C GLU A 702 -23.47 -63.89 1.55
N GLU A 703 -24.52 -64.15 0.73
CA GLU A 703 -25.92 -64.30 1.15
C GLU A 703 -26.19 -65.75 1.56
#